data_6e90d3c87f8cdb0aeb7e18d0b1fc09d1
#
_entry.id   6e90d3c87f8cdb0aeb7e18d0b1fc09d1
#
_cell.length_a   1.000
_cell.length_b   1.000
_cell.length_c   1.000
_cell.angle_alpha   90.00
_cell.angle_beta   90.00
_cell.angle_gamma   90.00
#
_symmetry.space_group_name_H-M   'P 1'
#
loop_
_entity.id
_entity.type
_entity.pdbx_description
1 polymer ?
#
loop_
_entity_poly.entity_id
_entity_poly.type
_entity_poly.pdbx_seq_one_letter_code
_entity_poly.pdbx_strand_id
1 'polypeptide(L)'
;MRKQINSVEERKPEGSSPAVKAALMLIGCSAVLGQIVLMRELMAVFNGNEITLGILLAAWLFWTAIGSIVCSALAQYERHARRAVAVLECLLGISMPLTVWALRWSKSLFQTVPGELVGPLPVLLASLICLSLFCVIAGALFVAAARMMSIESAVDARRATSEAYLLEAAGSAVGGIVASIVLLHFLSPFQIAAVVLLMNLLMASVLWLRMSLKQIAVAIAAATLLAVFLLIEVAPRMEWLVQAQEWRGFHLLASRDSIYGNLTVIATGNNRSLYENGLILASTPDESAAEESVHYALLEHPAPRRILIIGGGAGGSVPQALKHPSVERIDLVELDTALIRMAHDFLPADSAPLDPRVHLHYADGRAYLNATRDSFDVIIVSLPDPQTAQLNRFYTAEFFRSARAHLAPDGLLALQLRSSEEAISPDLAEFLRCINRTLHEVFPNVVAIPGETIHFFAATRPGLLTVDPRVLVARLLARHLKTRYVREYFIPFRMMPDRMEQARGELQPLAATQVNRDFSPIAYYYNTVLWSAQFKPDFANWLRSAARARFSAMLGLPLIVLLSVSALLAFAPARERRARSAAAFSMATTGFTLMALEIILLLAFQSLYGFLYRQLAILIALFMAGMAVGSWFSLRRIRRDHRPASRAVAITQWLLALAAPLLMLVISLLARLSGTTPTWLAAQCVFPALAALSGILGGFQFPLATYLYGSSGGRRLGWLYATDLLGGCAGALLLSAYLIPVFGFWRTAWLSAAVNLAPTLLAARICFPRRERP
;
A
#
# COMPACT_ATOMS: atom_id res chain seq x y z
N MET A 1 -27.33 -43.92 -51.83
CA MET A 1 -27.58 -43.25 -50.60
C MET A 1 -26.84 -43.89 -49.41
N ARG A 2 -25.51 -44.18 -49.58
CA ARG A 2 -24.65 -44.84 -48.55
C ARG A 2 -23.18 -44.48 -48.71
N LYS A 3 -22.87 -43.25 -49.24
CA LYS A 3 -21.48 -42.76 -49.43
C LYS A 3 -21.27 -41.32 -49.00
N GLN A 4 -22.09 -40.77 -48.05
CA GLN A 4 -21.95 -39.38 -47.54
C GLN A 4 -21.88 -39.28 -46.03
N ILE A 5 -21.56 -40.36 -45.28
CA ILE A 5 -21.52 -40.35 -43.80
C ILE A 5 -20.09 -40.59 -43.25
N ASN A 6 -19.03 -40.52 -44.03
CA ASN A 6 -17.66 -40.70 -43.52
C ASN A 6 -16.72 -39.57 -43.93
N SER A 7 -17.01 -38.32 -43.54
CA SER A 7 -16.02 -37.23 -43.54
C SER A 7 -16.26 -36.24 -42.41
N VAL A 8 -16.55 -36.73 -41.20
CA VAL A 8 -16.21 -36.03 -40.00
C VAL A 8 -14.77 -36.42 -39.69
N GLU A 9 -13.82 -35.76 -40.35
CA GLU A 9 -12.43 -35.79 -39.94
C GLU A 9 -12.38 -35.47 -38.43
N GLU A 10 -11.95 -36.45 -37.64
CA GLU A 10 -11.48 -36.27 -36.28
C GLU A 10 -10.38 -35.18 -36.32
N ARG A 11 -10.75 -33.90 -36.20
CA ARG A 11 -9.79 -32.85 -35.91
C ARG A 11 -9.14 -33.25 -34.59
N LYS A 12 -7.91 -33.76 -34.66
CA LYS A 12 -7.02 -33.87 -33.50
C LYS A 12 -7.10 -32.55 -32.76
N PRO A 13 -7.20 -32.52 -31.42
CA PRO A 13 -7.20 -31.32 -30.66
C PRO A 13 -5.84 -30.63 -30.88
N GLU A 14 -5.79 -29.72 -31.85
CA GLU A 14 -4.69 -28.76 -31.97
C GLU A 14 -4.67 -27.94 -30.68
N GLY A 15 -3.57 -27.98 -29.95
CA GLY A 15 -3.38 -27.18 -28.75
C GLY A 15 -3.67 -25.69 -29.06
N SER A 16 -4.17 -24.94 -28.07
CA SER A 16 -4.49 -23.52 -28.21
C SER A 16 -3.40 -22.78 -28.99
N SER A 17 -3.83 -21.92 -29.94
CA SER A 17 -2.91 -21.09 -30.75
C SER A 17 -1.92 -20.34 -29.85
N PRO A 18 -0.61 -20.33 -30.20
CA PRO A 18 0.39 -19.55 -29.43
C PRO A 18 -0.01 -18.10 -29.22
N ALA A 19 -0.70 -17.49 -30.20
CA ALA A 19 -1.18 -16.12 -30.13
C ALA A 19 -2.23 -15.92 -29.00
N VAL A 20 -3.12 -16.88 -28.76
CA VAL A 20 -4.10 -16.81 -27.67
C VAL A 20 -3.43 -16.89 -26.29
N LYS A 21 -2.42 -17.76 -26.16
CA LYS A 21 -1.65 -17.86 -24.91
C LYS A 21 -0.85 -16.60 -24.65
N ALA A 22 -0.23 -16.05 -25.69
CA ALA A 22 0.49 -14.78 -25.58
C ALA A 22 -0.43 -13.61 -25.22
N ALA A 23 -1.63 -13.53 -25.79
CA ALA A 23 -2.62 -12.53 -25.41
C ALA A 23 -3.02 -12.63 -23.94
N LEU A 24 -3.32 -13.84 -23.43
CA LEU A 24 -3.64 -14.04 -22.00
C LEU A 24 -2.50 -13.65 -21.07
N MET A 25 -1.26 -13.96 -21.42
CA MET A 25 -0.09 -13.50 -20.66
C MET A 25 0.05 -11.97 -20.70
N LEU A 26 -0.20 -11.36 -21.86
CA LEU A 26 -0.13 -9.91 -22.00
C LEU A 26 -1.22 -9.20 -21.20
N ILE A 27 -2.42 -9.74 -21.12
CA ILE A 27 -3.51 -9.22 -20.27
C ILE A 27 -3.03 -9.12 -18.82
N GLY A 28 -2.47 -10.21 -18.28
CA GLY A 28 -1.94 -10.19 -16.92
C GLY A 28 -0.79 -9.20 -16.73
N CYS A 29 0.15 -9.17 -17.69
CA CYS A 29 1.25 -8.22 -17.67
C CYS A 29 0.75 -6.77 -17.67
N SER A 30 -0.18 -6.42 -18.56
CA SER A 30 -0.76 -5.08 -18.65
C SER A 30 -1.57 -4.70 -17.41
N ALA A 31 -2.30 -5.67 -16.83
CA ALA A 31 -3.06 -5.45 -15.60
C ALA A 31 -2.15 -5.10 -14.43
N VAL A 32 -1.07 -5.87 -14.19
CA VAL A 32 -0.14 -5.59 -13.07
C VAL A 32 0.67 -4.32 -13.31
N LEU A 33 1.14 -4.07 -14.54
CA LEU A 33 1.79 -2.80 -14.87
C LEU A 33 0.86 -1.61 -14.60
N GLY A 34 -0.40 -1.71 -15.05
CA GLY A 34 -1.43 -0.73 -14.76
C GLY A 34 -1.66 -0.54 -13.26
N GLN A 35 -1.81 -1.64 -12.52
CA GLN A 35 -2.00 -1.59 -11.06
C GLN A 35 -0.84 -0.88 -10.35
N ILE A 36 0.40 -1.22 -10.65
CA ILE A 36 1.59 -0.63 -10.01
C ILE A 36 1.70 0.86 -10.33
N VAL A 37 1.54 1.24 -11.61
CA VAL A 37 1.66 2.64 -12.04
C VAL A 37 0.51 3.49 -11.48
N LEU A 38 -0.74 3.03 -11.61
CA LEU A 38 -1.90 3.80 -11.15
C LEU A 38 -1.97 3.88 -9.62
N MET A 39 -1.49 2.85 -8.91
CA MET A 39 -1.31 2.88 -7.48
C MET A 39 -0.30 3.94 -7.05
N ARG A 40 0.87 3.99 -7.73
CA ARG A 40 1.88 5.02 -7.48
C ARG A 40 1.34 6.43 -7.75
N GLU A 41 0.65 6.63 -8.88
CA GLU A 41 0.06 7.92 -9.24
C GLU A 41 -1.00 8.38 -8.23
N LEU A 42 -1.89 7.49 -7.81
CA LEU A 42 -2.92 7.82 -6.81
C LEU A 42 -2.31 8.16 -5.45
N MET A 43 -1.26 7.44 -5.05
CA MET A 43 -0.54 7.75 -3.82
C MET A 43 0.19 9.10 -3.90
N ALA A 44 0.73 9.45 -5.06
CA ALA A 44 1.38 10.75 -5.26
C ALA A 44 0.34 11.91 -5.30
N VAL A 45 -0.78 11.72 -6.01
CA VAL A 45 -1.82 12.76 -6.16
C VAL A 45 -2.57 13.03 -4.87
N PHE A 46 -2.86 12.00 -4.06
CA PHE A 46 -3.70 12.10 -2.86
C PHE A 46 -2.94 11.90 -1.53
N ASN A 47 -1.64 12.19 -1.50
CA ASN A 47 -0.81 12.12 -0.29
C ASN A 47 -0.87 10.75 0.40
N GLY A 48 -0.72 9.69 -0.38
CA GLY A 48 -0.94 8.29 -0.14
C GLY A 48 -0.75 7.75 1.27
N ASN A 49 -1.87 7.48 1.93
CA ASN A 49 -1.91 6.63 3.12
C ASN A 49 -2.47 5.24 2.77
N GLU A 50 -2.46 4.32 3.71
CA GLU A 50 -2.91 2.94 3.54
C GLU A 50 -4.42 2.85 3.26
N ILE A 51 -5.20 3.84 3.67
CA ILE A 51 -6.63 3.95 3.33
C ILE A 51 -6.78 4.23 1.85
N THR A 52 -5.99 5.15 1.30
CA THR A 52 -5.94 5.43 -0.13
C THR A 52 -5.57 4.17 -0.92
N LEU A 53 -4.58 3.40 -0.44
CA LEU A 53 -4.22 2.10 -1.03
C LEU A 53 -5.39 1.12 -1.04
N GLY A 54 -6.10 0.99 0.09
CA GLY A 54 -7.26 0.11 0.19
C GLY A 54 -8.43 0.55 -0.67
N ILE A 55 -8.73 1.83 -0.74
CA ILE A 55 -9.76 2.41 -1.62
C ILE A 55 -9.43 2.11 -3.08
N LEU A 56 -8.18 2.29 -3.48
CA LEU A 56 -7.71 2.01 -4.84
C LEU A 56 -7.88 0.53 -5.19
N LEU A 57 -7.37 -0.37 -4.35
CA LEU A 57 -7.50 -1.81 -4.57
C LEU A 57 -8.98 -2.23 -4.63
N ALA A 58 -9.80 -1.68 -3.76
CA ALA A 58 -11.24 -1.95 -3.76
C ALA A 58 -11.91 -1.46 -5.06
N ALA A 59 -11.63 -0.23 -5.50
CA ALA A 59 -12.16 0.33 -6.75
C ALA A 59 -11.68 -0.48 -7.97
N TRP A 60 -10.40 -0.90 -7.98
CA TRP A 60 -9.84 -1.77 -9.01
C TRP A 60 -10.59 -3.09 -9.13
N LEU A 61 -10.71 -3.81 -8.03
CA LEU A 61 -11.37 -5.11 -7.98
C LEU A 61 -12.87 -5.00 -8.30
N PHE A 62 -13.52 -3.95 -7.80
CA PHE A 62 -14.94 -3.67 -8.08
C PHE A 62 -15.20 -3.50 -9.57
N TRP A 63 -14.46 -2.63 -10.26
CA TRP A 63 -14.66 -2.37 -11.68
C TRP A 63 -14.25 -3.53 -12.57
N THR A 64 -13.20 -4.26 -12.19
CA THR A 64 -12.78 -5.50 -12.87
C THR A 64 -13.89 -6.55 -12.75
N ALA A 65 -14.54 -6.69 -11.59
CA ALA A 65 -15.69 -7.55 -11.40
C ALA A 65 -16.87 -7.15 -12.28
N ILE A 66 -17.20 -5.85 -12.35
CA ILE A 66 -18.27 -5.32 -13.22
C ILE A 66 -17.96 -5.63 -14.68
N GLY A 67 -16.73 -5.40 -15.17
CA GLY A 67 -16.30 -5.73 -16.53
C GLY A 67 -16.48 -7.22 -16.86
N SER A 68 -16.11 -8.09 -15.92
CA SER A 68 -16.30 -9.55 -16.05
C SER A 68 -17.78 -9.94 -16.13
N ILE A 69 -18.65 -9.35 -15.32
CA ILE A 69 -20.09 -9.57 -15.33
C ILE A 69 -20.71 -9.11 -16.65
N VAL A 70 -20.39 -7.88 -17.08
CA VAL A 70 -20.93 -7.28 -18.31
C VAL A 70 -20.53 -8.12 -19.52
N CYS A 71 -19.24 -8.48 -19.66
CA CYS A 71 -18.80 -9.35 -20.74
C CYS A 71 -19.49 -10.72 -20.70
N SER A 72 -19.70 -11.30 -19.53
CA SER A 72 -20.43 -12.56 -19.35
C SER A 72 -21.88 -12.47 -19.80
N ALA A 73 -22.55 -11.34 -19.59
CA ALA A 73 -23.93 -11.10 -20.02
C ALA A 73 -24.05 -10.91 -21.54
N LEU A 74 -23.10 -10.20 -22.15
CA LEU A 74 -23.09 -9.89 -23.59
C LEU A 74 -22.64 -11.08 -24.49
N ALA A 75 -22.43 -12.21 -23.93
CA ALA A 75 -21.80 -13.40 -24.54
C ALA A 75 -22.57 -14.06 -25.70
N GLN A 76 -23.53 -13.43 -26.31
CA GLN A 76 -24.29 -13.99 -27.47
C GLN A 76 -23.53 -13.94 -28.80
N TYR A 77 -22.40 -13.22 -28.85
CA TYR A 77 -21.63 -12.99 -30.10
C TYR A 77 -20.41 -13.93 -30.24
N GLU A 78 -20.64 -15.27 -30.20
CA GLU A 78 -19.57 -16.28 -30.30
C GLU A 78 -18.78 -16.20 -31.61
N ARG A 79 -19.41 -15.79 -32.71
CA ARG A 79 -18.79 -15.77 -34.05
C ARG A 79 -17.59 -14.84 -34.20
N HIS A 80 -17.36 -13.92 -33.27
CA HIS A 80 -16.35 -12.88 -33.40
C HIS A 80 -15.44 -12.76 -32.16
N ALA A 81 -15.29 -13.80 -31.35
CA ALA A 81 -14.54 -13.78 -30.09
C ALA A 81 -13.11 -13.19 -30.25
N ARG A 82 -12.38 -13.60 -31.31
CA ARG A 82 -11.03 -13.12 -31.58
C ARG A 82 -10.98 -11.62 -31.90
N ARG A 83 -11.95 -11.12 -32.68
CA ARG A 83 -12.05 -9.67 -32.97
C ARG A 83 -12.44 -8.88 -31.71
N ALA A 84 -13.31 -9.43 -30.89
CA ALA A 84 -13.69 -8.80 -29.62
C ALA A 84 -12.48 -8.66 -28.69
N VAL A 85 -11.65 -9.71 -28.56
CA VAL A 85 -10.40 -9.65 -27.79
C VAL A 85 -9.45 -8.60 -28.38
N ALA A 86 -9.26 -8.57 -29.71
CA ALA A 86 -8.39 -7.58 -30.35
C ALA A 86 -8.87 -6.13 -30.12
N VAL A 87 -10.17 -5.87 -30.16
CA VAL A 87 -10.74 -4.54 -29.85
C VAL A 87 -10.52 -4.20 -28.37
N LEU A 88 -10.76 -5.13 -27.45
CA LEU A 88 -10.58 -4.89 -26.03
C LEU A 88 -9.10 -4.67 -25.67
N GLU A 89 -8.14 -5.38 -26.32
CA GLU A 89 -6.70 -5.12 -26.19
C GLU A 89 -6.35 -3.67 -26.62
N CYS A 90 -6.87 -3.25 -27.78
CA CYS A 90 -6.67 -1.89 -28.27
C CYS A 90 -7.21 -0.85 -27.27
N LEU A 91 -8.44 -1.07 -26.78
CA LEU A 91 -9.07 -0.19 -25.79
C LEU A 91 -8.31 -0.18 -24.45
N LEU A 92 -7.79 -1.33 -23.99
CA LEU A 92 -6.99 -1.42 -22.78
C LEU A 92 -5.71 -0.59 -22.92
N GLY A 93 -5.00 -0.75 -24.04
CA GLY A 93 -3.79 0.02 -24.30
C GLY A 93 -4.06 1.53 -24.31
N ILE A 94 -5.11 1.99 -24.98
CA ILE A 94 -5.48 3.41 -25.06
C ILE A 94 -5.95 3.94 -23.70
N SER A 95 -6.67 3.15 -22.94
CA SER A 95 -7.20 3.57 -21.63
C SER A 95 -6.10 3.86 -20.61
N MET A 96 -4.93 3.22 -20.71
CA MET A 96 -3.85 3.39 -19.73
C MET A 96 -3.32 4.82 -19.64
N PRO A 97 -2.81 5.46 -20.72
CA PRO A 97 -2.36 6.86 -20.67
C PRO A 97 -3.50 7.83 -20.34
N LEU A 98 -4.73 7.55 -20.79
CA LEU A 98 -5.90 8.34 -20.43
C LEU A 98 -6.19 8.30 -18.92
N THR A 99 -6.06 7.13 -18.29
CA THR A 99 -6.28 6.97 -16.86
C THR A 99 -5.20 7.70 -16.06
N VAL A 100 -3.92 7.61 -16.45
CA VAL A 100 -2.83 8.36 -15.81
C VAL A 100 -3.09 9.88 -15.90
N TRP A 101 -3.47 10.36 -17.09
CA TRP A 101 -3.82 11.77 -17.28
C TRP A 101 -5.02 12.18 -16.42
N ALA A 102 -6.11 11.39 -16.42
CA ALA A 102 -7.32 11.66 -15.67
C ALA A 102 -7.07 11.71 -14.15
N LEU A 103 -6.22 10.83 -13.62
CA LEU A 103 -5.86 10.82 -12.20
C LEU A 103 -5.16 12.12 -11.78
N ARG A 104 -4.17 12.56 -12.52
CA ARG A 104 -3.46 13.81 -12.23
C ARG A 104 -4.37 15.03 -12.40
N TRP A 105 -5.23 15.01 -13.43
CA TRP A 105 -6.19 16.08 -13.65
C TRP A 105 -7.29 16.13 -12.58
N SER A 106 -7.61 14.99 -11.94
CA SER A 106 -8.67 14.91 -10.92
C SER A 106 -8.45 15.86 -9.74
N LYS A 107 -7.19 16.12 -9.36
CA LYS A 107 -6.83 17.07 -8.29
C LYS A 107 -7.33 18.48 -8.58
N SER A 108 -7.26 18.92 -9.86
CA SER A 108 -7.74 20.23 -10.27
C SER A 108 -9.27 20.36 -10.20
N LEU A 109 -10.01 19.25 -10.29
CA LEU A 109 -11.49 19.25 -10.15
C LEU A 109 -11.92 19.55 -8.72
N PHE A 110 -11.11 19.20 -7.71
CA PHE A 110 -11.43 19.47 -6.32
C PHE A 110 -10.99 20.87 -5.86
N GLN A 111 -10.43 21.68 -6.75
CA GLN A 111 -9.97 23.06 -6.50
C GLN A 111 -9.02 23.13 -5.27
N THR A 112 -8.28 22.08 -5.01
CA THR A 112 -7.31 22.02 -3.92
C THR A 112 -6.06 22.79 -4.28
N VAL A 113 -5.52 23.53 -3.32
CA VAL A 113 -4.21 24.18 -3.45
C VAL A 113 -3.11 23.13 -3.34
N PRO A 114 -2.03 23.21 -4.12
CA PRO A 114 -0.86 22.36 -3.90
C PRO A 114 -0.39 22.41 -2.44
N GLY A 115 -0.20 21.25 -1.82
CA GLY A 115 0.09 21.12 -0.38
C GLY A 115 -1.13 20.89 0.51
N GLU A 116 -2.33 21.06 0.00
CA GLU A 116 -3.55 20.79 0.73
C GLU A 116 -3.91 19.29 0.70
N LEU A 117 -4.28 18.75 1.85
CA LEU A 117 -4.77 17.38 1.96
C LEU A 117 -6.17 17.26 1.33
N VAL A 118 -6.42 16.17 0.65
CA VAL A 118 -7.73 15.87 0.05
C VAL A 118 -8.46 14.87 0.95
N GLY A 119 -9.73 15.12 1.26
CA GLY A 119 -10.52 14.25 2.12
C GLY A 119 -10.76 12.84 1.54
N PRO A 120 -11.15 11.86 2.37
CA PRO A 120 -11.29 10.46 1.92
C PRO A 120 -12.42 10.25 0.89
N LEU A 121 -13.47 11.06 0.92
CA LEU A 121 -14.57 10.95 -0.04
C LEU A 121 -14.15 11.39 -1.46
N PRO A 122 -13.51 12.54 -1.68
CA PRO A 122 -12.92 12.87 -2.98
C PRO A 122 -11.95 11.81 -3.50
N VAL A 123 -11.11 11.23 -2.64
CA VAL A 123 -10.20 10.13 -3.01
C VAL A 123 -10.98 8.91 -3.52
N LEU A 124 -12.04 8.52 -2.82
CA LEU A 124 -12.91 7.41 -3.24
C LEU A 124 -13.58 7.70 -4.58
N LEU A 125 -14.15 8.90 -4.77
CA LEU A 125 -14.82 9.29 -6.01
C LEU A 125 -13.83 9.35 -7.18
N ALA A 126 -12.67 9.97 -6.99
CA ALA A 126 -11.62 10.01 -8.01
C ALA A 126 -11.15 8.60 -8.40
N SER A 127 -10.91 7.73 -7.41
CA SER A 127 -10.52 6.34 -7.66
C SER A 127 -11.59 5.57 -8.44
N LEU A 128 -12.87 5.70 -8.03
CA LEU A 128 -13.98 5.05 -8.74
C LEU A 128 -14.16 5.57 -10.18
N ILE A 129 -14.06 6.87 -10.39
CA ILE A 129 -14.27 7.45 -11.74
C ILE A 129 -13.06 7.14 -12.64
N CYS A 130 -11.85 7.47 -12.20
CA CYS A 130 -10.66 7.37 -13.06
C CYS A 130 -10.29 5.92 -13.39
N LEU A 131 -10.41 4.98 -12.44
CA LEU A 131 -10.07 3.58 -12.68
C LEU A 131 -11.12 2.81 -13.46
N SER A 132 -12.37 3.34 -13.57
CA SER A 132 -13.50 2.62 -14.14
C SER A 132 -13.23 2.07 -15.55
N LEU A 133 -12.73 2.93 -16.44
CA LEU A 133 -12.51 2.57 -17.84
C LEU A 133 -11.50 1.45 -18.00
N PHE A 134 -10.32 1.60 -17.41
CA PHE A 134 -9.24 0.60 -17.51
C PHE A 134 -9.65 -0.74 -16.89
N CYS A 135 -10.20 -0.71 -15.68
CA CYS A 135 -10.54 -1.93 -14.94
C CYS A 135 -11.73 -2.68 -15.53
N VAL A 136 -12.76 -1.97 -16.03
CA VAL A 136 -13.89 -2.62 -16.73
C VAL A 136 -13.40 -3.32 -18.00
N ILE A 137 -12.54 -2.68 -18.78
CA ILE A 137 -11.96 -3.29 -19.98
C ILE A 137 -11.11 -4.51 -19.61
N ALA A 138 -10.26 -4.40 -18.58
CA ALA A 138 -9.41 -5.52 -18.12
C ALA A 138 -10.25 -6.74 -17.69
N GLY A 139 -11.31 -6.53 -16.88
CA GLY A 139 -12.21 -7.61 -16.47
C GLY A 139 -13.00 -8.23 -17.62
N ALA A 140 -13.45 -7.41 -18.57
CA ALA A 140 -14.13 -7.89 -19.78
C ALA A 140 -13.18 -8.70 -20.67
N LEU A 141 -11.94 -8.26 -20.80
CA LEU A 141 -10.90 -8.87 -21.62
C LEU A 141 -10.53 -10.27 -21.13
N PHE A 142 -10.40 -10.47 -19.81
CA PHE A 142 -10.18 -11.79 -19.23
C PHE A 142 -11.25 -12.81 -19.65
N VAL A 143 -12.52 -12.45 -19.51
CA VAL A 143 -13.66 -13.32 -19.84
C VAL A 143 -13.71 -13.58 -21.35
N ALA A 144 -13.49 -12.55 -22.18
CA ALA A 144 -13.47 -12.68 -23.65
C ALA A 144 -12.34 -13.59 -24.11
N ALA A 145 -11.13 -13.45 -23.54
CA ALA A 145 -9.96 -14.24 -23.89
C ALA A 145 -10.09 -15.71 -23.42
N ALA A 146 -10.64 -15.94 -22.23
CA ALA A 146 -10.94 -17.31 -21.77
C ALA A 146 -11.94 -18.02 -22.70
N ARG A 147 -12.92 -17.29 -23.25
CA ARG A 147 -13.85 -17.82 -24.26
C ARG A 147 -13.18 -18.05 -25.59
N MET A 148 -12.41 -17.12 -26.09
CA MET A 148 -11.64 -17.29 -27.32
C MET A 148 -10.81 -18.58 -27.24
N MET A 149 -10.16 -18.82 -26.09
CA MET A 149 -9.41 -20.04 -25.84
C MET A 149 -10.29 -21.29 -25.88
N SER A 150 -11.49 -21.27 -25.28
CA SER A 150 -12.43 -22.40 -25.30
C SER A 150 -12.86 -22.73 -26.72
N ILE A 151 -13.17 -21.73 -27.55
CA ILE A 151 -13.64 -21.90 -28.92
C ILE A 151 -12.53 -22.41 -29.84
N GLU A 152 -11.34 -21.76 -29.82
CA GLU A 152 -10.24 -22.09 -30.72
C GLU A 152 -9.59 -23.45 -30.40
N SER A 153 -9.57 -23.82 -29.11
CA SER A 153 -8.96 -25.10 -28.68
C SER A 153 -9.97 -26.24 -28.60
N ALA A 154 -11.25 -26.00 -28.85
CA ALA A 154 -12.34 -27.00 -28.68
C ALA A 154 -12.32 -27.65 -27.26
N VAL A 155 -11.94 -26.92 -26.24
CA VAL A 155 -11.79 -27.39 -24.85
C VAL A 155 -12.98 -26.92 -24.01
N ASP A 156 -13.40 -27.76 -23.04
CA ASP A 156 -14.43 -27.40 -22.05
C ASP A 156 -14.14 -26.02 -21.44
N ALA A 157 -15.17 -25.19 -21.33
CA ALA A 157 -15.09 -23.83 -20.80
C ALA A 157 -14.45 -23.76 -19.40
N ARG A 158 -14.64 -24.78 -18.53
CA ARG A 158 -14.00 -24.88 -17.21
C ARG A 158 -12.48 -24.95 -17.31
N ARG A 159 -12.01 -25.81 -18.23
CA ARG A 159 -10.58 -25.97 -18.46
C ARG A 159 -9.98 -24.72 -19.11
N ALA A 160 -10.65 -24.16 -20.12
CA ALA A 160 -10.21 -22.91 -20.75
C ALA A 160 -10.11 -21.75 -19.75
N THR A 161 -11.11 -21.56 -18.90
CA THR A 161 -11.08 -20.52 -17.85
C THR A 161 -9.97 -20.74 -16.83
N SER A 162 -9.75 -22.00 -16.42
CA SER A 162 -8.67 -22.31 -15.46
C SER A 162 -7.26 -22.16 -16.08
N GLU A 163 -7.09 -22.51 -17.37
CA GLU A 163 -5.84 -22.28 -18.10
C GLU A 163 -5.63 -20.79 -18.40
N ALA A 164 -6.69 -20.01 -18.68
CA ALA A 164 -6.65 -18.57 -18.84
C ALA A 164 -6.18 -17.88 -17.55
N TYR A 165 -6.72 -18.27 -16.40
CA TYR A 165 -6.30 -17.76 -15.10
C TYR A 165 -4.83 -18.04 -14.78
N LEU A 166 -4.35 -19.24 -15.11
CA LEU A 166 -2.93 -19.59 -14.99
C LEU A 166 -2.04 -18.70 -15.85
N LEU A 167 -2.41 -18.48 -17.13
CA LEU A 167 -1.62 -17.68 -18.07
C LEU A 167 -1.64 -16.20 -17.71
N GLU A 168 -2.78 -15.67 -17.26
CA GLU A 168 -2.91 -14.31 -16.74
C GLU A 168 -2.02 -14.10 -15.52
N ALA A 169 -2.09 -15.01 -14.53
CA ALA A 169 -1.24 -14.94 -13.34
C ALA A 169 0.26 -15.03 -13.67
N ALA A 170 0.63 -15.88 -14.63
CA ALA A 170 2.01 -15.98 -15.11
C ALA A 170 2.46 -14.68 -15.81
N GLY A 171 1.61 -14.09 -16.64
CA GLY A 171 1.85 -12.81 -17.29
C GLY A 171 1.97 -11.67 -16.27
N SER A 172 1.11 -11.66 -15.25
CA SER A 172 1.16 -10.71 -14.13
C SER A 172 2.47 -10.81 -13.37
N ALA A 173 2.95 -12.03 -13.10
CA ALA A 173 4.25 -12.24 -12.45
C ALA A 173 5.41 -11.67 -13.28
N VAL A 174 5.43 -11.95 -14.59
CA VAL A 174 6.45 -11.41 -15.51
C VAL A 174 6.37 -9.88 -15.54
N GLY A 175 5.18 -9.31 -15.72
CA GLY A 175 4.96 -7.86 -15.73
C GLY A 175 5.43 -7.19 -14.45
N GLY A 176 5.11 -7.76 -13.28
CA GLY A 176 5.52 -7.25 -11.99
C GLY A 176 7.05 -7.30 -11.75
N ILE A 177 7.71 -8.39 -12.19
CA ILE A 177 9.18 -8.50 -12.12
C ILE A 177 9.84 -7.46 -13.03
N VAL A 178 9.37 -7.32 -14.27
CA VAL A 178 9.89 -6.33 -15.23
C VAL A 178 9.65 -4.91 -14.72
N ALA A 179 8.48 -4.63 -14.16
CA ALA A 179 8.18 -3.35 -13.52
C ALA A 179 9.19 -3.03 -12.41
N SER A 180 9.42 -3.98 -11.51
CA SER A 180 10.24 -3.76 -10.31
C SER A 180 11.72 -3.57 -10.60
N ILE A 181 12.25 -4.32 -11.58
CA ILE A 181 13.70 -4.34 -11.87
C ILE A 181 14.07 -3.26 -12.89
N VAL A 182 13.21 -3.01 -13.89
CA VAL A 182 13.54 -2.17 -15.04
C VAL A 182 12.66 -0.92 -15.10
N LEU A 183 11.33 -1.07 -15.25
CA LEU A 183 10.50 0.05 -15.66
C LEU A 183 10.45 1.17 -14.62
N LEU A 184 10.26 0.85 -13.35
CA LEU A 184 10.18 1.84 -12.27
C LEU A 184 11.51 2.58 -12.01
N HIS A 185 12.63 2.05 -12.50
CA HIS A 185 13.95 2.67 -12.34
C HIS A 185 14.25 3.71 -13.42
N PHE A 186 13.78 3.45 -14.63
CA PHE A 186 14.21 4.18 -15.82
C PHE A 186 13.09 4.98 -16.49
N LEU A 187 11.82 4.65 -16.22
CA LEU A 187 10.70 5.19 -16.96
C LEU A 187 9.72 5.94 -16.05
N SER A 188 9.22 7.07 -16.54
CA SER A 188 8.12 7.80 -15.93
C SER A 188 6.78 7.08 -16.12
N PRO A 189 5.73 7.44 -15.35
CA PRO A 189 4.40 6.84 -15.48
C PRO A 189 3.81 6.91 -16.89
N PHE A 190 3.96 8.05 -17.59
CA PHE A 190 3.51 8.18 -18.98
C PHE A 190 4.33 7.33 -19.95
N GLN A 191 5.63 7.16 -19.69
CA GLN A 191 6.47 6.27 -20.48
C GLN A 191 6.06 4.81 -20.33
N ILE A 192 5.77 4.36 -19.09
CA ILE A 192 5.25 3.01 -18.86
C ILE A 192 3.88 2.81 -19.51
N ALA A 193 3.01 3.82 -19.42
CA ALA A 193 1.70 3.79 -20.11
C ALA A 193 1.85 3.66 -21.64
N ALA A 194 2.86 4.33 -22.24
CA ALA A 194 3.17 4.20 -23.67
C ALA A 194 3.65 2.78 -24.01
N VAL A 195 4.46 2.16 -23.17
CA VAL A 195 4.87 0.75 -23.34
C VAL A 195 3.66 -0.18 -23.32
N VAL A 196 2.76 -0.03 -22.33
CA VAL A 196 1.52 -0.83 -22.22
C VAL A 196 0.65 -0.61 -23.46
N LEU A 197 0.47 0.64 -23.90
CA LEU A 197 -0.28 0.96 -25.13
C LEU A 197 0.27 0.21 -26.35
N LEU A 198 1.57 0.28 -26.58
CA LEU A 198 2.19 -0.33 -27.74
C LEU A 198 2.15 -1.87 -27.71
N MET A 199 2.37 -2.47 -26.57
CA MET A 199 2.26 -3.94 -26.41
C MET A 199 0.84 -4.42 -26.73
N ASN A 200 -0.18 -3.75 -26.25
CA ASN A 200 -1.58 -4.09 -26.49
C ASN A 200 -2.01 -3.82 -27.96
N LEU A 201 -1.56 -2.71 -28.56
CA LEU A 201 -1.81 -2.44 -29.98
C LEU A 201 -1.15 -3.46 -30.89
N LEU A 202 0.07 -3.90 -30.59
CA LEU A 202 0.75 -4.94 -31.34
C LEU A 202 -0.03 -6.27 -31.25
N MET A 203 -0.45 -6.67 -30.04
CA MET A 203 -1.23 -7.88 -29.84
C MET A 203 -2.58 -7.81 -30.55
N ALA A 204 -3.29 -6.68 -30.45
CA ALA A 204 -4.54 -6.45 -31.18
C ALA A 204 -4.35 -6.63 -32.69
N SER A 205 -3.25 -6.10 -33.24
CA SER A 205 -2.91 -6.24 -34.66
C SER A 205 -2.63 -7.69 -35.04
N VAL A 206 -1.88 -8.44 -34.22
CA VAL A 206 -1.60 -9.85 -34.43
C VAL A 206 -2.90 -10.69 -34.43
N LEU A 207 -3.80 -10.39 -33.51
CA LEU A 207 -5.08 -11.10 -33.41
C LEU A 207 -6.03 -10.74 -34.56
N TRP A 208 -6.10 -9.46 -34.93
CA TRP A 208 -7.03 -8.97 -35.95
C TRP A 208 -6.63 -9.42 -37.35
N LEU A 209 -5.36 -9.21 -37.75
CA LEU A 209 -4.86 -9.42 -39.10
C LEU A 209 -4.37 -10.86 -39.37
N ARG A 210 -4.33 -11.73 -38.37
CA ARG A 210 -3.78 -13.10 -38.49
C ARG A 210 -2.39 -13.13 -39.14
N MET A 211 -1.53 -12.21 -38.68
CA MET A 211 -0.22 -11.95 -39.28
C MET A 211 0.67 -13.20 -39.38
N SER A 212 1.38 -13.30 -40.49
CA SER A 212 2.50 -14.23 -40.64
C SER A 212 3.70 -13.80 -39.82
N LEU A 213 4.67 -14.68 -39.54
CA LEU A 213 5.87 -14.37 -38.77
C LEU A 213 6.65 -13.17 -39.33
N LYS A 214 6.73 -13.01 -40.67
CA LYS A 214 7.39 -11.85 -41.31
C LYS A 214 6.63 -10.54 -41.01
N GLN A 215 5.30 -10.55 -41.11
CA GLN A 215 4.47 -9.39 -40.82
C GLN A 215 4.53 -9.03 -39.32
N ILE A 216 4.60 -10.01 -38.44
CA ILE A 216 4.81 -9.77 -36.99
C ILE A 216 6.16 -9.11 -36.76
N ALA A 217 7.24 -9.57 -37.39
CA ALA A 217 8.55 -8.96 -37.25
C ALA A 217 8.58 -7.50 -37.72
N VAL A 218 7.93 -7.19 -38.86
CA VAL A 218 7.79 -5.80 -39.34
C VAL A 218 6.96 -4.95 -38.39
N ALA A 219 5.86 -5.50 -37.86
CA ALA A 219 5.02 -4.80 -36.90
C ALA A 219 5.76 -4.52 -35.58
N ILE A 220 6.59 -5.46 -35.11
CA ILE A 220 7.46 -5.25 -33.94
C ILE A 220 8.46 -4.12 -34.21
N ALA A 221 9.13 -4.14 -35.37
CA ALA A 221 10.07 -3.07 -35.73
C ALA A 221 9.39 -1.69 -35.79
N ALA A 222 8.21 -1.60 -36.42
CA ALA A 222 7.43 -0.36 -36.48
C ALA A 222 6.96 0.09 -35.08
N ALA A 223 6.50 -0.84 -34.23
CA ALA A 223 6.11 -0.57 -32.86
C ALA A 223 7.31 -0.09 -32.02
N THR A 224 8.51 -0.66 -32.25
CA THR A 224 9.74 -0.22 -31.56
C THR A 224 10.10 1.22 -31.93
N LEU A 225 10.03 1.59 -33.22
CA LEU A 225 10.27 2.96 -33.66
C LEU A 225 9.25 3.94 -33.06
N LEU A 226 7.97 3.56 -33.07
CA LEU A 226 6.92 4.34 -32.44
C LEU A 226 7.13 4.46 -30.93
N ALA A 227 7.56 3.37 -30.27
CA ALA A 227 7.92 3.39 -28.85
C ALA A 227 9.00 4.41 -28.55
N VAL A 228 10.10 4.39 -29.30
CA VAL A 228 11.21 5.34 -29.15
C VAL A 228 10.69 6.79 -29.28
N PHE A 229 9.87 7.06 -30.27
CA PHE A 229 9.26 8.39 -30.45
C PHE A 229 8.36 8.78 -29.27
N LEU A 230 7.46 7.88 -28.83
CA LEU A 230 6.56 8.16 -27.71
C LEU A 230 7.32 8.34 -26.40
N LEU A 231 8.35 7.54 -26.16
CA LEU A 231 9.13 7.59 -24.91
C LEU A 231 10.03 8.83 -24.82
N ILE A 232 10.60 9.27 -25.96
CA ILE A 232 11.55 10.39 -25.98
C ILE A 232 10.84 11.75 -26.15
N GLU A 233 9.81 11.82 -27.01
CA GLU A 233 9.20 13.08 -27.38
C GLU A 233 7.85 13.35 -26.70
N VAL A 234 6.95 12.37 -26.70
CA VAL A 234 5.56 12.60 -26.29
C VAL A 234 5.40 12.49 -24.77
N ALA A 235 5.88 11.42 -24.16
CA ALA A 235 5.68 11.18 -22.75
C ALA A 235 6.32 12.25 -21.85
N PRO A 236 7.56 12.72 -22.08
CA PRO A 236 8.14 13.81 -21.29
C PRO A 236 7.40 15.14 -21.44
N ARG A 237 6.87 15.43 -22.64
CA ARG A 237 6.04 16.65 -22.84
C ARG A 237 4.72 16.55 -22.07
N MET A 238 4.08 15.39 -22.09
CA MET A 238 2.86 15.15 -21.31
C MET A 238 3.13 15.26 -19.80
N GLU A 239 4.23 14.70 -19.34
CA GLU A 239 4.67 14.80 -17.95
C GLU A 239 4.81 16.27 -17.52
N TRP A 240 5.55 17.05 -18.30
CA TRP A 240 5.77 18.47 -18.03
C TRP A 240 4.46 19.29 -18.06
N LEU A 241 3.58 19.05 -19.04
CA LEU A 241 2.29 19.76 -19.15
C LEU A 241 1.40 19.51 -17.94
N VAL A 242 1.35 18.26 -17.48
CA VAL A 242 0.52 17.89 -16.33
C VAL A 242 1.10 18.45 -15.03
N GLN A 243 2.42 18.40 -14.84
CA GLN A 243 3.09 19.02 -13.69
C GLN A 243 2.92 20.53 -13.67
N ALA A 244 3.07 21.21 -14.81
CA ALA A 244 2.85 22.64 -14.92
C ALA A 244 1.40 23.03 -14.58
N GLN A 245 0.43 22.17 -14.90
CA GLN A 245 -0.97 22.38 -14.55
C GLN A 245 -1.24 22.10 -13.06
N GLU A 246 -0.64 21.07 -12.48
CA GLU A 246 -0.77 20.73 -11.05
C GLU A 246 -0.27 21.89 -10.17
N TRP A 247 0.85 22.49 -10.54
CA TRP A 247 1.48 23.60 -9.83
C TRP A 247 1.10 24.98 -10.38
N ARG A 248 -0.06 25.08 -11.03
CA ARG A 248 -0.55 26.34 -11.62
C ARG A 248 -0.70 27.42 -10.54
N GLY A 249 -0.10 28.59 -10.79
CA GLY A 249 -0.06 29.70 -9.83
C GLY A 249 1.22 29.77 -8.99
N PHE A 250 2.08 28.76 -9.09
CA PHE A 250 3.41 28.73 -8.47
C PHE A 250 4.50 28.64 -9.54
N HIS A 251 5.68 29.13 -9.22
CA HIS A 251 6.83 28.98 -10.11
C HIS A 251 7.53 27.66 -9.83
N LEU A 252 7.27 26.64 -10.67
CA LEU A 252 7.89 25.32 -10.59
C LEU A 252 9.37 25.43 -10.97
N LEU A 253 10.27 25.11 -10.02
CA LEU A 253 11.71 25.10 -10.25
C LEU A 253 12.21 23.73 -10.70
N ALA A 254 11.77 22.67 -10.05
CA ALA A 254 12.14 21.30 -10.37
C ALA A 254 11.08 20.33 -9.89
N SER A 255 10.91 19.22 -10.63
CA SER A 255 10.15 18.04 -10.17
C SER A 255 10.91 16.80 -10.60
N ARG A 256 11.12 15.87 -9.65
CA ARG A 256 11.83 14.61 -9.88
C ARG A 256 11.17 13.47 -9.10
N ASP A 257 10.98 12.36 -9.76
CA ASP A 257 10.57 11.13 -9.10
C ASP A 257 11.78 10.47 -8.43
N SER A 258 11.64 10.14 -7.15
CA SER A 258 12.52 9.25 -6.43
C SER A 258 11.91 7.85 -6.30
N ILE A 259 12.67 6.94 -5.72
CA ILE A 259 12.14 5.61 -5.38
C ILE A 259 11.16 5.65 -4.19
N TYR A 260 11.03 6.80 -3.52
CA TYR A 260 10.17 7.01 -2.34
C TYR A 260 8.96 7.88 -2.64
N GLY A 261 9.01 8.73 -3.65
CA GLY A 261 7.93 9.61 -4.02
C GLY A 261 8.31 10.63 -5.08
N ASN A 262 7.37 11.52 -5.41
CA ASN A 262 7.63 12.68 -6.26
C ASN A 262 8.13 13.84 -5.39
N LEU A 263 9.29 14.37 -5.72
CA LEU A 263 9.90 15.54 -5.08
C LEU A 263 9.72 16.76 -6.01
N THR A 264 9.15 17.82 -5.47
CA THR A 264 8.89 19.05 -6.25
C THR A 264 9.35 20.28 -5.48
N VAL A 265 10.06 21.17 -6.16
CA VAL A 265 10.46 22.47 -5.60
C VAL A 265 9.75 23.59 -6.35
N ILE A 266 9.09 24.45 -5.58
CA ILE A 266 8.46 25.67 -6.12
C ILE A 266 9.08 26.92 -5.49
N ALA A 267 8.94 28.04 -6.21
CA ALA A 267 9.27 29.36 -5.69
C ALA A 267 8.01 30.23 -5.58
N THR A 268 7.90 30.95 -4.46
CA THR A 268 6.87 31.97 -4.23
C THR A 268 7.56 33.23 -3.75
N GLY A 269 7.81 34.18 -4.65
CA GLY A 269 8.69 35.33 -4.39
C GLY A 269 10.11 34.83 -4.06
N ASN A 270 10.63 35.21 -2.89
CA ASN A 270 11.95 34.79 -2.43
C ASN A 270 11.94 33.45 -1.70
N ASN A 271 10.76 32.92 -1.37
CA ASN A 271 10.63 31.65 -0.65
C ASN A 271 10.69 30.47 -1.62
N ARG A 272 11.40 29.43 -1.22
CA ARG A 272 11.44 28.15 -1.93
C ARG A 272 10.91 27.06 -1.02
N SER A 273 10.04 26.24 -1.53
CA SER A 273 9.43 25.14 -0.76
C SER A 273 9.64 23.82 -1.48
N LEU A 274 10.09 22.82 -0.73
CA LEU A 274 10.27 21.44 -1.17
C LEU A 274 9.07 20.62 -0.72
N TYR A 275 8.48 19.92 -1.66
CA TYR A 275 7.34 19.03 -1.44
C TYR A 275 7.71 17.59 -1.75
N GLU A 276 7.17 16.65 -0.99
CA GLU A 276 7.16 15.23 -1.29
C GLU A 276 5.73 14.75 -1.44
N ASN A 277 5.40 14.17 -2.58
CA ASN A 277 4.03 13.73 -2.93
C ASN A 277 2.98 14.83 -2.73
N GLY A 278 3.34 16.10 -2.93
CA GLY A 278 2.46 17.24 -2.73
C GLY A 278 2.33 17.74 -1.28
N LEU A 279 3.00 17.12 -0.30
CA LEU A 279 3.09 17.63 1.07
C LEU A 279 4.39 18.43 1.25
N ILE A 280 4.28 19.56 1.95
CA ILE A 280 5.44 20.39 2.24
C ILE A 280 6.36 19.68 3.25
N LEU A 281 7.64 19.57 2.89
CA LEU A 281 8.69 19.04 3.76
C LEU A 281 9.53 20.13 4.38
N ALA A 282 9.88 21.13 3.59
CA ALA A 282 10.73 22.22 4.01
C ALA A 282 10.43 23.48 3.18
N SER A 283 10.57 24.63 3.82
CA SER A 283 10.56 25.94 3.18
C SER A 283 11.79 26.72 3.59
N THR A 284 12.29 27.57 2.69
CA THR A 284 13.41 28.47 3.00
C THR A 284 13.10 29.90 2.53
N PRO A 285 13.34 30.91 3.36
CA PRO A 285 13.79 30.82 4.77
C PRO A 285 12.65 30.43 5.72
N ASP A 286 12.87 29.45 6.60
CA ASP A 286 12.01 29.13 7.73
C ASP A 286 12.87 28.89 8.99
N GLU A 287 13.38 29.99 9.54
CA GLU A 287 14.24 29.94 10.75
C GLU A 287 13.47 29.45 11.97
N SER A 288 12.16 29.70 12.04
CA SER A 288 11.34 29.30 13.20
C SER A 288 11.28 27.79 13.34
N ALA A 289 10.86 27.10 12.27
CA ALA A 289 10.79 25.65 12.27
C ALA A 289 12.17 25.01 12.46
N ALA A 290 13.20 25.56 11.81
CA ALA A 290 14.57 25.07 11.95
C ALA A 290 15.10 25.19 13.38
N GLU A 291 14.88 26.32 14.06
CA GLU A 291 15.29 26.54 15.43
C GLU A 291 14.51 25.65 16.41
N GLU A 292 13.20 25.58 16.27
CA GLU A 292 12.36 24.76 17.15
C GLU A 292 12.68 23.26 17.01
N SER A 293 13.06 22.82 15.84
CA SER A 293 13.33 21.39 15.57
C SER A 293 14.44 20.80 16.45
N VAL A 294 15.38 21.63 16.92
CA VAL A 294 16.56 21.16 17.65
C VAL A 294 16.84 21.86 18.96
N HIS A 295 16.62 23.20 19.07
CA HIS A 295 17.11 23.94 20.24
C HIS A 295 16.44 23.52 21.55
N TYR A 296 15.13 23.28 21.57
CA TYR A 296 14.46 22.81 22.81
C TYR A 296 15.07 21.47 23.27
N ALA A 297 15.28 20.51 22.37
CA ALA A 297 15.87 19.22 22.70
C ALA A 297 17.31 19.35 23.22
N LEU A 298 18.12 20.18 22.53
CA LEU A 298 19.51 20.39 22.93
C LEU A 298 19.67 21.21 24.20
N LEU A 299 18.70 22.11 24.50
CA LEU A 299 18.67 22.87 25.76
C LEU A 299 18.20 22.02 26.93
N GLU A 300 17.38 21.00 26.73
CA GLU A 300 17.02 20.04 27.78
C GLU A 300 18.24 19.22 28.26
N HIS A 301 19.19 18.92 27.38
CA HIS A 301 20.41 18.25 27.79
C HIS A 301 21.49 19.22 28.28
N PRO A 302 22.17 18.97 29.42
CA PRO A 302 23.18 19.87 29.99
C PRO A 302 24.36 20.18 29.06
N ALA A 303 24.89 19.18 28.36
CA ALA A 303 26.03 19.32 27.45
C ALA A 303 25.95 18.26 26.34
N PRO A 304 25.09 18.42 25.30
CA PRO A 304 24.97 17.44 24.23
C PRO A 304 26.22 17.44 23.35
N ARG A 305 26.83 16.27 23.16
CA ARG A 305 28.04 16.09 22.34
C ARG A 305 27.74 15.27 21.07
N ARG A 306 27.05 14.14 21.23
CA ARG A 306 26.73 13.20 20.15
C ARG A 306 25.23 13.21 19.89
N ILE A 307 24.83 13.68 18.73
CA ILE A 307 23.45 13.87 18.35
C ILE A 307 23.10 12.95 17.18
N LEU A 308 21.97 12.28 17.25
CA LEU A 308 21.36 11.58 16.13
C LEU A 308 20.13 12.35 15.69
N ILE A 309 20.05 12.71 14.40
CA ILE A 309 18.87 13.32 13.79
C ILE A 309 18.32 12.32 12.75
N ILE A 310 17.07 11.91 12.92
CA ILE A 310 16.38 11.01 11.99
C ILE A 310 15.39 11.83 11.18
N GLY A 311 15.65 11.97 9.87
CA GLY A 311 14.89 12.85 8.97
C GLY A 311 15.25 14.33 9.13
N GLY A 312 14.48 15.21 8.47
CA GLY A 312 14.64 16.66 8.58
C GLY A 312 15.89 17.25 7.91
N GLY A 313 16.56 16.49 7.04
CA GLY A 313 17.80 16.91 6.37
C GLY A 313 17.65 18.13 5.46
N ALA A 314 16.43 18.49 5.06
CA ALA A 314 16.14 19.66 4.24
C ALA A 314 15.61 20.88 5.04
N GLY A 315 15.30 20.70 6.34
CA GLY A 315 14.59 21.70 7.16
C GLY A 315 15.50 22.61 8.00
N GLY A 316 16.82 22.69 7.72
CA GLY A 316 17.73 23.60 8.43
C GLY A 316 18.07 23.17 9.87
N SER A 317 17.69 21.98 10.33
CA SER A 317 17.96 21.48 11.67
C SER A 317 19.46 21.34 11.97
N VAL A 318 20.25 20.88 11.01
CA VAL A 318 21.70 20.65 11.17
C VAL A 318 22.46 21.96 11.41
N PRO A 319 22.32 23.02 10.59
CA PRO A 319 22.94 24.31 10.88
C PRO A 319 22.58 24.86 12.26
N GLN A 320 21.36 24.67 12.73
CA GLN A 320 20.94 25.12 14.06
C GLN A 320 21.60 24.28 15.18
N ALA A 321 21.69 22.98 15.02
CA ALA A 321 22.36 22.09 15.98
C ALA A 321 23.86 22.42 16.12
N LEU A 322 24.53 22.77 15.02
CA LEU A 322 25.93 23.17 15.00
C LEU A 322 26.23 24.48 15.76
N LYS A 323 25.23 25.32 16.05
CA LYS A 323 25.38 26.53 16.89
C LYS A 323 25.70 26.17 18.36
N HIS A 324 25.40 24.95 18.81
CA HIS A 324 25.73 24.52 20.17
C HIS A 324 27.22 24.16 20.28
N PRO A 325 28.00 24.88 21.11
CA PRO A 325 29.45 24.70 21.17
C PRO A 325 29.89 23.35 21.74
N SER A 326 29.02 22.65 22.49
CA SER A 326 29.29 21.32 23.03
C SER A 326 29.17 20.20 21.99
N VAL A 327 28.57 20.46 20.83
CA VAL A 327 28.30 19.44 19.80
C VAL A 327 29.60 19.05 19.08
N GLU A 328 29.97 17.79 19.24
CA GLU A 328 31.16 17.19 18.66
C GLU A 328 30.84 16.36 17.41
N ARG A 329 29.66 15.72 17.38
CA ARG A 329 29.24 14.88 16.27
C ARG A 329 27.72 14.90 16.07
N ILE A 330 27.29 15.04 14.82
CA ILE A 330 25.90 14.91 14.36
C ILE A 330 25.86 13.79 13.35
N ASP A 331 25.12 12.72 13.66
CA ASP A 331 24.76 11.69 12.70
C ASP A 331 23.37 12.05 12.13
N LEU A 332 23.33 12.46 10.87
CA LEU A 332 22.09 12.74 10.14
C LEU A 332 21.70 11.50 9.32
N VAL A 333 20.57 10.92 9.63
CA VAL A 333 20.05 9.75 8.90
C VAL A 333 18.88 10.18 8.04
N GLU A 334 19.08 10.10 6.72
CA GLU A 334 18.06 10.46 5.73
C GLU A 334 17.83 9.30 4.76
N LEU A 335 16.56 9.06 4.47
CA LEU A 335 16.17 7.91 3.65
C LEU A 335 16.41 8.16 2.16
N ASP A 336 16.03 9.35 1.67
CA ASP A 336 16.04 9.69 0.25
C ASP A 336 17.24 10.56 -0.15
N THR A 337 18.15 9.97 -0.90
CA THR A 337 19.31 10.70 -1.47
C THR A 337 18.90 11.81 -2.43
N ALA A 338 17.76 11.66 -3.11
CA ALA A 338 17.27 12.66 -4.06
C ALA A 338 16.77 13.90 -3.32
N LEU A 339 16.17 13.73 -2.14
CA LEU A 339 15.71 14.82 -1.27
C LEU A 339 16.88 15.73 -0.87
N ILE A 340 17.97 15.15 -0.37
CA ILE A 340 19.15 15.92 0.04
C ILE A 340 19.77 16.65 -1.16
N ARG A 341 19.85 16.01 -2.34
CA ARG A 341 20.35 16.68 -3.54
C ARG A 341 19.47 17.84 -3.97
N MET A 342 18.15 17.66 -3.96
CA MET A 342 17.22 18.75 -4.31
C MET A 342 17.25 19.87 -3.27
N ALA A 343 17.37 19.57 -2.00
CA ALA A 343 17.56 20.58 -0.95
C ALA A 343 18.85 21.37 -1.19
N HIS A 344 19.96 20.69 -1.48
CA HIS A 344 21.23 21.33 -1.79
C HIS A 344 21.17 22.22 -3.03
N ASP A 345 20.56 21.75 -4.11
CA ASP A 345 20.50 22.44 -5.39
C ASP A 345 19.56 23.68 -5.34
N PHE A 346 18.48 23.60 -4.59
CA PHE A 346 17.41 24.59 -4.63
C PHE A 346 17.14 25.32 -3.32
N LEU A 347 17.59 24.78 -2.16
CA LEU A 347 17.44 25.37 -0.81
C LEU A 347 18.82 25.65 -0.19
N PRO A 348 19.62 26.54 -0.75
CA PRO A 348 21.04 26.66 -0.39
C PRO A 348 21.29 27.09 1.07
N ALA A 349 20.34 27.80 1.70
CA ALA A 349 20.44 28.22 3.10
C ALA A 349 20.34 27.07 4.10
N ASP A 350 19.66 25.99 3.70
CA ASP A 350 19.29 24.88 4.57
C ASP A 350 20.01 23.57 4.19
N SER A 351 20.87 23.62 3.17
CA SER A 351 21.64 22.46 2.73
C SER A 351 22.57 21.95 3.83
N ALA A 352 22.72 20.62 3.93
CA ALA A 352 23.61 19.98 4.88
C ALA A 352 25.04 20.54 4.71
N PRO A 353 25.63 21.11 5.75
CA PRO A 353 26.92 21.76 5.62
C PRO A 353 28.06 20.75 5.42
N LEU A 354 29.12 21.20 4.78
CA LEU A 354 30.42 20.55 4.71
C LEU A 354 31.18 20.60 6.06
N ASP A 355 30.45 20.65 7.18
CA ASP A 355 31.07 20.67 8.52
C ASP A 355 31.57 19.25 8.87
N PRO A 356 32.82 19.10 9.29
CA PRO A 356 33.40 17.78 9.58
C PRO A 356 32.74 17.04 10.75
N ARG A 357 31.94 17.74 11.58
CA ARG A 357 31.17 17.14 12.65
C ARG A 357 29.92 16.43 12.16
N VAL A 358 29.49 16.64 10.91
CA VAL A 358 28.26 16.09 10.34
C VAL A 358 28.56 14.82 9.53
N HIS A 359 27.97 13.73 9.97
CA HIS A 359 28.03 12.43 9.29
C HIS A 359 26.65 12.11 8.70
N LEU A 360 26.56 12.19 7.37
CA LEU A 360 25.32 11.89 6.65
C LEU A 360 25.25 10.41 6.29
N HIS A 361 24.16 9.75 6.72
CA HIS A 361 23.87 8.35 6.48
C HIS A 361 22.60 8.20 5.63
N TYR A 362 22.75 7.63 4.44
CA TYR A 362 21.61 7.31 3.58
C TYR A 362 21.05 5.95 3.96
N ALA A 363 20.15 5.93 4.92
CA ALA A 363 19.55 4.72 5.46
C ALA A 363 18.16 4.97 6.06
N ASP A 364 17.41 3.90 6.25
CA ASP A 364 16.23 3.94 7.11
C ASP A 364 16.64 4.13 8.58
N GLY A 365 15.98 5.05 9.31
CA GLY A 365 16.35 5.41 10.69
C GLY A 365 16.29 4.24 11.67
N ARG A 366 15.32 3.30 11.52
CA ARG A 366 15.26 2.09 12.36
C ARG A 366 16.35 1.09 11.98
N ALA A 367 16.63 0.95 10.69
CA ALA A 367 17.71 0.07 10.21
C ALA A 367 19.07 0.59 10.69
N TYR A 368 19.28 1.91 10.68
CA TYR A 368 20.48 2.53 11.21
C TYR A 368 20.65 2.25 12.71
N LEU A 369 19.63 2.49 13.52
CA LEU A 369 19.65 2.19 14.95
C LEU A 369 19.93 0.71 15.24
N ASN A 370 19.36 -0.20 14.46
CA ASN A 370 19.60 -1.63 14.62
C ASN A 370 21.01 -2.08 14.20
N ALA A 371 21.71 -1.29 13.38
CA ALA A 371 23.04 -1.59 12.86
C ALA A 371 24.17 -0.92 13.66
N THR A 372 23.92 0.27 14.21
CA THR A 372 24.92 1.01 14.98
C THR A 372 25.13 0.42 16.37
N ARG A 373 26.33 0.62 16.90
CA ARG A 373 26.66 0.37 18.32
C ARG A 373 26.91 1.67 19.09
N ASP A 374 26.77 2.80 18.40
CA ASP A 374 26.98 4.11 19.00
C ASP A 374 25.86 4.44 20.00
N SER A 375 26.20 5.23 21.01
CA SER A 375 25.26 5.84 21.94
C SER A 375 25.24 7.36 21.76
N PHE A 376 24.06 7.96 21.92
CA PHE A 376 23.80 9.37 21.67
C PHE A 376 23.29 10.08 22.92
N ASP A 377 23.72 11.33 23.11
CA ASP A 377 23.19 12.18 24.18
C ASP A 377 21.78 12.65 23.85
N VAL A 378 21.53 12.94 22.57
CA VAL A 378 20.20 13.36 22.09
C VAL A 378 19.87 12.64 20.78
N ILE A 379 18.70 11.99 20.74
CA ILE A 379 18.11 11.46 19.53
C ILE A 379 16.92 12.33 19.18
N ILE A 380 16.91 12.94 18.00
CA ILE A 380 15.83 13.79 17.50
C ILE A 380 15.12 13.09 16.35
N VAL A 381 13.82 12.85 16.49
CA VAL A 381 12.95 12.35 15.42
C VAL A 381 12.30 13.56 14.75
N SER A 382 12.86 13.96 13.61
CA SER A 382 12.39 15.10 12.81
C SER A 382 11.62 14.60 11.58
N LEU A 383 10.55 13.85 11.83
CA LEU A 383 9.66 13.26 10.83
C LEU A 383 8.26 13.85 10.96
N PRO A 384 7.45 13.86 9.88
CA PRO A 384 6.04 14.24 9.93
C PRO A 384 5.24 13.36 10.90
N ASP A 385 4.05 13.83 11.29
CA ASP A 385 3.08 13.05 12.08
C ASP A 385 2.84 11.67 11.48
N PRO A 386 2.43 10.66 12.29
CA PRO A 386 2.21 9.29 11.85
C PRO A 386 0.97 9.15 10.94
N GLN A 387 1.02 9.75 9.75
CA GLN A 387 -0.05 9.75 8.74
C GLN A 387 -0.07 8.48 7.89
N THR A 388 1.01 7.71 7.91
CA THR A 388 1.17 6.44 7.18
C THR A 388 1.74 5.37 8.11
N ALA A 389 1.57 4.09 7.79
CA ALA A 389 2.18 2.99 8.53
C ALA A 389 3.72 3.10 8.54
N GLN A 390 4.29 3.63 7.45
CA GLN A 390 5.72 3.90 7.34
C GLN A 390 6.19 4.94 8.36
N LEU A 391 5.48 6.04 8.54
CA LEU A 391 5.81 7.06 9.54
C LEU A 391 5.45 6.58 10.95
N ASN A 392 4.30 5.91 11.12
CA ASN A 392 3.83 5.42 12.42
C ASN A 392 4.85 4.52 13.12
N ARG A 393 5.69 3.79 12.37
CA ARG A 393 6.73 2.92 12.95
C ARG A 393 7.78 3.67 13.79
N PHE A 394 7.92 4.98 13.64
CA PHE A 394 8.80 5.82 14.46
C PHE A 394 8.12 6.38 15.72
N TYR A 395 6.85 6.05 15.93
CA TYR A 395 6.05 6.49 17.07
C TYR A 395 5.51 5.31 17.90
N THR A 396 6.13 4.12 17.77
CA THR A 396 5.71 2.88 18.46
C THR A 396 6.56 2.60 19.69
N ALA A 397 6.01 1.83 20.63
CA ALA A 397 6.74 1.39 21.81
C ALA A 397 8.00 0.59 21.45
N GLU A 398 7.97 -0.18 20.36
CA GLU A 398 9.10 -0.95 19.84
C GLU A 398 10.25 -0.04 19.41
N PHE A 399 9.93 1.02 18.63
CA PHE A 399 10.93 2.00 18.22
C PHE A 399 11.50 2.78 19.42
N PHE A 400 10.65 3.19 20.35
CA PHE A 400 11.10 3.92 21.53
C PHE A 400 12.02 3.07 22.42
N ARG A 401 11.80 1.73 22.52
CA ARG A 401 12.74 0.82 23.19
C ARG A 401 14.08 0.74 22.46
N SER A 402 14.06 0.66 21.12
CA SER A 402 15.28 0.68 20.31
C SER A 402 16.04 2.00 20.49
N ALA A 403 15.35 3.14 20.41
CA ALA A 403 15.98 4.45 20.65
C ALA A 403 16.58 4.55 22.05
N ARG A 404 15.83 4.11 23.11
CA ARG A 404 16.32 4.09 24.49
C ARG A 404 17.59 3.26 24.65
N ALA A 405 17.72 2.15 23.96
CA ALA A 405 18.90 1.28 24.02
C ALA A 405 20.17 1.95 23.46
N HIS A 406 20.00 2.96 22.59
CA HIS A 406 21.09 3.73 21.97
C HIS A 406 21.28 5.13 22.60
N LEU A 407 20.56 5.46 23.69
CA LEU A 407 20.79 6.66 24.46
C LEU A 407 21.93 6.44 25.46
N ALA A 408 22.74 7.48 25.64
CA ALA A 408 23.69 7.56 26.74
C ALA A 408 22.95 7.49 28.09
N PRO A 409 23.65 7.20 29.21
CA PRO A 409 23.01 7.15 30.54
C PRO A 409 22.17 8.36 30.89
N ASP A 410 22.60 9.55 30.49
CA ASP A 410 21.88 10.83 30.66
C ASP A 410 21.27 11.33 29.35
N GLY A 411 21.01 10.43 28.41
CA GLY A 411 20.48 10.77 27.10
C GLY A 411 18.96 10.97 27.11
N LEU A 412 18.49 11.68 26.09
CA LEU A 412 17.08 11.94 25.84
C LEU A 412 16.68 11.70 24.38
N LEU A 413 15.43 11.29 24.20
CA LEU A 413 14.73 11.24 22.92
C LEU A 413 13.84 12.47 22.81
N ALA A 414 13.86 13.14 21.67
CA ALA A 414 12.98 14.26 21.34
C ALA A 414 12.18 13.95 20.06
N LEU A 415 10.92 14.32 20.08
CA LEU A 415 10.05 14.31 18.90
C LEU A 415 9.08 15.48 18.97
N GLN A 416 8.62 15.89 17.80
CA GLN A 416 7.65 16.98 17.66
C GLN A 416 6.45 16.52 16.89
N LEU A 417 5.26 17.01 17.26
CA LEU A 417 4.00 16.69 16.61
C LEU A 417 3.17 17.97 16.46
N ARG A 418 2.33 17.99 15.43
CA ARG A 418 1.39 19.09 15.25
C ARG A 418 0.42 19.15 16.43
N SER A 419 0.15 20.35 16.92
CA SER A 419 -0.76 20.62 18.02
C SER A 419 -1.55 21.91 17.75
N SER A 420 -2.04 22.55 18.78
CA SER A 420 -2.73 23.85 18.73
C SER A 420 -2.29 24.72 19.89
N GLU A 421 -2.07 25.99 19.59
CA GLU A 421 -1.65 27.00 20.58
C GLU A 421 -2.77 27.32 21.58
N GLU A 422 -4.03 27.42 21.10
CA GLU A 422 -5.15 27.93 21.91
C GLU A 422 -5.98 26.83 22.54
N ALA A 423 -6.41 25.84 21.75
CA ALA A 423 -7.28 24.77 22.21
C ALA A 423 -7.00 23.46 21.49
N ILE A 424 -6.80 22.39 22.24
CA ILE A 424 -6.64 21.04 21.73
C ILE A 424 -8.01 20.40 21.56
N SER A 425 -8.38 20.09 20.31
CA SER A 425 -9.65 19.38 20.05
C SER A 425 -9.67 17.99 20.68
N PRO A 426 -10.85 17.41 20.99
CA PRO A 426 -10.92 16.08 21.60
C PRO A 426 -10.20 14.99 20.79
N ASP A 427 -10.24 15.05 19.45
CA ASP A 427 -9.57 14.08 18.58
C ASP A 427 -8.05 14.24 18.62
N LEU A 428 -7.56 15.50 18.63
CA LEU A 428 -6.15 15.82 18.77
C LEU A 428 -5.63 15.39 20.15
N ALA A 429 -6.42 15.63 21.21
CA ALA A 429 -6.09 15.18 22.55
C ALA A 429 -5.95 13.65 22.63
N GLU A 430 -6.85 12.88 21.99
CA GLU A 430 -6.79 11.42 21.98
C GLU A 430 -5.56 10.90 21.26
N PHE A 431 -5.19 11.51 20.13
CA PHE A 431 -3.96 11.23 19.41
C PHE A 431 -2.72 11.51 20.27
N LEU A 432 -2.62 12.70 20.83
CA LEU A 432 -1.46 13.09 21.65
C LEU A 432 -1.36 12.27 22.94
N ARG A 433 -2.48 11.92 23.59
CA ARG A 433 -2.53 10.99 24.73
C ARG A 433 -1.98 9.62 24.38
N CYS A 434 -2.30 9.12 23.20
CA CYS A 434 -1.77 7.84 22.70
C CYS A 434 -0.24 7.88 22.61
N ILE A 435 0.34 8.93 22.03
CA ILE A 435 1.79 9.09 21.93
C ILE A 435 2.42 9.26 23.32
N ASN A 436 1.83 10.11 24.15
CA ASN A 436 2.31 10.33 25.53
C ASN A 436 2.32 9.03 26.33
N ARG A 437 1.23 8.22 26.27
CA ARG A 437 1.16 6.91 26.92
C ARG A 437 2.20 5.95 26.38
N THR A 438 2.45 5.98 25.06
CA THR A 438 3.44 5.11 24.40
C THR A 438 4.87 5.45 24.85
N LEU A 439 5.19 6.74 25.04
CA LEU A 439 6.46 7.19 25.61
C LEU A 439 6.61 6.74 27.06
N HIS A 440 5.58 6.93 27.89
CA HIS A 440 5.59 6.52 29.30
C HIS A 440 5.68 5.01 29.51
N GLU A 441 5.30 4.18 28.51
CA GLU A 441 5.52 2.72 28.60
C GLU A 441 7.03 2.37 28.54
N VAL A 442 7.85 3.26 27.99
CA VAL A 442 9.27 2.99 27.74
C VAL A 442 10.18 3.84 28.61
N PHE A 443 9.84 5.10 28.80
CA PHE A 443 10.68 6.07 29.51
C PHE A 443 10.10 6.44 30.87
N PRO A 444 10.93 6.52 31.91
CA PRO A 444 10.49 6.88 33.27
C PRO A 444 10.19 8.37 33.44
N ASN A 445 10.72 9.22 32.55
CA ASN A 445 10.55 10.67 32.59
C ASN A 445 10.20 11.19 31.21
N VAL A 446 9.02 11.81 31.08
CA VAL A 446 8.51 12.41 29.85
C VAL A 446 7.99 13.81 30.17
N VAL A 447 8.41 14.79 29.40
CA VAL A 447 7.97 16.18 29.48
C VAL A 447 7.48 16.61 28.10
N ALA A 448 6.39 17.38 28.07
CA ALA A 448 5.86 17.98 26.85
C ALA A 448 5.85 19.50 26.99
N ILE A 449 6.40 20.23 26.01
CA ILE A 449 6.31 21.68 25.91
C ILE A 449 5.22 22.02 24.89
N PRO A 450 4.14 22.70 25.29
CA PRO A 450 3.01 23.04 24.42
C PRO A 450 3.35 24.11 23.38
N GLY A 451 2.53 24.20 22.35
CA GLY A 451 2.60 25.20 21.29
C GLY A 451 1.82 24.73 20.06
N GLU A 452 1.91 25.46 18.94
CA GLU A 452 1.39 25.03 17.65
C GLU A 452 2.04 23.69 17.22
N THR A 453 3.31 23.53 17.58
CA THR A 453 4.03 22.26 17.59
C THR A 453 4.31 21.88 19.04
N ILE A 454 3.83 20.72 19.47
CA ILE A 454 4.14 20.17 20.79
C ILE A 454 5.43 19.36 20.71
N HIS A 455 6.35 19.64 21.65
CA HIS A 455 7.62 18.93 21.76
C HIS A 455 7.58 17.95 22.92
N PHE A 456 7.80 16.67 22.62
CA PHE A 456 7.94 15.62 23.63
C PHE A 456 9.41 15.32 23.85
N PHE A 457 9.80 15.30 25.11
CA PHE A 457 11.12 14.86 25.56
C PHE A 457 10.96 13.66 26.48
N ALA A 458 11.75 12.61 26.24
CA ALA A 458 11.70 11.39 27.02
C ALA A 458 13.13 11.00 27.43
N ALA A 459 13.38 10.92 28.75
CA ALA A 459 14.71 10.70 29.28
C ALA A 459 14.86 9.33 29.95
N THR A 460 16.10 8.83 29.95
CA THR A 460 16.48 7.55 30.56
C THR A 460 16.44 7.58 32.08
N ARG A 461 16.67 8.78 32.68
CA ARG A 461 16.70 8.99 34.14
C ARG A 461 15.66 10.02 34.59
N PRO A 462 15.05 9.85 35.77
CA PRO A 462 14.24 10.88 36.41
C PRO A 462 15.07 12.12 36.71
N GLY A 463 14.48 13.31 36.56
CA GLY A 463 15.12 14.59 36.92
C GLY A 463 16.11 15.15 35.89
N LEU A 464 16.31 14.49 34.74
CA LEU A 464 17.13 15.03 33.65
C LEU A 464 16.40 16.18 32.91
N LEU A 465 15.11 15.97 32.65
CA LEU A 465 14.26 16.95 31.97
C LEU A 465 13.77 18.02 32.97
N THR A 466 13.69 19.25 32.51
CA THR A 466 13.23 20.38 33.32
C THR A 466 11.90 20.95 32.85
N VAL A 467 11.08 21.40 33.79
CA VAL A 467 9.88 22.21 33.51
C VAL A 467 10.09 23.66 33.89
N ASP A 468 11.29 24.02 34.42
CA ASP A 468 11.64 25.39 34.78
C ASP A 468 12.27 26.09 33.54
N PRO A 469 11.59 27.09 32.96
CA PRO A 469 12.10 27.81 31.79
C PRO A 469 13.41 28.55 32.08
N ARG A 470 13.68 28.91 33.33
CA ARG A 470 14.92 29.59 33.73
C ARG A 470 16.15 28.76 33.48
N VAL A 471 16.04 27.43 33.59
CA VAL A 471 17.15 26.51 33.31
C VAL A 471 17.48 26.49 31.80
N LEU A 472 16.46 26.43 30.93
CA LEU A 472 16.65 26.46 29.48
C LEU A 472 17.22 27.83 29.04
N VAL A 473 16.71 28.94 29.59
CA VAL A 473 17.22 30.29 29.32
C VAL A 473 18.68 30.42 29.79
N ALA A 474 19.01 29.94 30.99
CA ALA A 474 20.38 29.98 31.48
C ALA A 474 21.34 29.18 30.55
N ARG A 475 20.92 28.00 30.06
CA ARG A 475 21.72 27.21 29.10
C ARG A 475 21.84 27.89 27.73
N LEU A 476 20.78 28.54 27.25
CA LEU A 476 20.77 29.33 26.01
C LEU A 476 21.80 30.48 26.10
N LEU A 477 21.76 31.24 27.16
CA LEU A 477 22.69 32.37 27.40
C LEU A 477 24.13 31.92 27.62
N ALA A 478 24.34 30.84 28.41
CA ALA A 478 25.68 30.32 28.69
C ALA A 478 26.36 29.76 27.43
N ARG A 479 25.57 29.25 26.46
CA ARG A 479 26.10 28.76 25.15
C ARG A 479 26.21 29.87 24.10
N HIS A 480 25.85 31.09 24.41
CA HIS A 480 25.85 32.26 23.51
C HIS A 480 25.11 31.99 22.19
N LEU A 481 23.98 31.28 22.24
CA LEU A 481 23.24 30.92 21.06
C LEU A 481 22.62 32.15 20.38
N LYS A 482 22.93 32.35 19.10
CA LYS A 482 22.32 33.38 18.26
C LYS A 482 21.08 32.82 17.58
N THR A 483 19.94 32.94 18.24
CA THR A 483 18.64 32.50 17.77
C THR A 483 17.73 33.71 17.55
N ARG A 484 16.70 33.55 16.70
CA ARG A 484 15.73 34.59 16.38
C ARG A 484 14.38 34.31 17.05
N TYR A 485 13.97 33.05 17.12
CA TYR A 485 12.67 32.61 17.63
C TYR A 485 12.80 31.88 18.97
N VAL A 486 13.73 30.93 19.14
CA VAL A 486 13.96 30.29 20.44
C VAL A 486 14.81 31.21 21.30
N ARG A 487 14.13 32.15 21.99
CA ARG A 487 14.75 33.28 22.76
C ARG A 487 14.43 33.23 24.24
N GLU A 488 15.21 33.99 25.00
CA GLU A 488 15.11 34.15 26.46
C GLU A 488 13.75 34.65 26.93
N TYR A 489 12.97 35.36 26.12
CA TYR A 489 11.62 35.81 26.43
C TYR A 489 10.53 34.86 25.90
N PHE A 490 10.81 34.05 24.85
CA PHE A 490 9.84 33.16 24.25
C PHE A 490 9.75 31.80 24.96
N ILE A 491 10.91 31.27 25.43
CA ILE A 491 10.96 30.04 26.23
C ILE A 491 10.05 30.13 27.47
N PRO A 492 10.13 31.20 28.34
CA PRO A 492 9.23 31.36 29.49
C PRO A 492 7.75 31.47 29.08
N PHE A 493 7.47 32.14 27.96
CA PHE A 493 6.10 32.25 27.43
C PHE A 493 5.50 30.88 27.09
N ARG A 494 6.23 30.03 26.38
CA ARG A 494 5.76 28.67 26.06
C ARG A 494 5.63 27.78 27.28
N MET A 495 6.50 27.95 28.28
CA MET A 495 6.54 27.14 29.49
C MET A 495 5.85 27.81 30.68
N MET A 496 4.90 28.72 30.45
CA MET A 496 4.08 29.28 31.54
C MET A 496 3.40 28.16 32.32
N PRO A 497 3.34 28.28 33.69
CA PRO A 497 2.81 27.21 34.54
C PRO A 497 1.39 26.77 34.17
N ASP A 498 0.51 27.70 33.83
CA ASP A 498 -0.86 27.44 33.40
C ASP A 498 -0.91 26.67 32.06
N ARG A 499 -0.08 27.06 31.08
CA ARG A 499 0.03 26.36 29.80
C ARG A 499 0.58 24.94 29.96
N MET A 500 1.61 24.78 30.79
CA MET A 500 2.19 23.46 31.08
C MET A 500 1.20 22.56 31.83
N GLU A 501 0.41 23.11 32.78
CA GLU A 501 -0.60 22.39 33.53
C GLU A 501 -1.79 22.00 32.62
N GLN A 502 -2.26 22.90 31.75
CA GLN A 502 -3.28 22.62 30.76
C GLN A 502 -2.82 21.48 29.84
N ALA A 503 -1.63 21.58 29.25
CA ALA A 503 -1.08 20.56 28.39
C ALA A 503 -0.96 19.22 29.14
N ARG A 504 -0.48 19.22 30.39
CA ARG A 504 -0.40 18.01 31.21
C ARG A 504 -1.77 17.39 31.41
N GLY A 505 -2.80 18.18 31.70
CA GLY A 505 -4.18 17.72 31.86
C GLY A 505 -4.73 17.09 30.58
N GLU A 506 -4.53 17.76 29.42
CA GLU A 506 -4.97 17.27 28.12
C GLU A 506 -4.24 16.00 27.68
N LEU A 507 -2.96 15.86 28.02
CA LEU A 507 -2.13 14.70 27.69
C LEU A 507 -2.29 13.52 28.66
N GLN A 508 -3.01 13.69 29.78
CA GLN A 508 -3.18 12.63 30.77
C GLN A 508 -3.90 11.42 30.13
N PRO A 509 -3.29 10.22 30.15
CA PRO A 509 -3.91 9.05 29.55
C PRO A 509 -5.21 8.68 30.27
N LEU A 510 -6.26 8.44 29.50
CA LEU A 510 -7.51 7.86 29.99
C LEU A 510 -7.38 6.34 30.10
N ALA A 511 -8.28 5.70 30.85
CA ALA A 511 -8.28 4.23 30.98
C ALA A 511 -8.39 3.52 29.62
N ALA A 512 -9.12 4.11 28.66
CA ALA A 512 -9.31 3.58 27.30
C ALA A 512 -8.17 3.92 26.34
N THR A 513 -7.25 4.84 26.66
CA THR A 513 -6.13 5.21 25.77
C THR A 513 -5.30 3.97 25.45
N GLN A 514 -4.98 3.75 24.19
CA GLN A 514 -4.20 2.60 23.74
C GLN A 514 -2.72 2.99 23.54
N VAL A 515 -1.83 2.00 23.63
CA VAL A 515 -0.40 2.14 23.32
C VAL A 515 -0.21 1.85 21.84
N ASN A 516 0.54 2.71 21.16
CA ASN A 516 0.89 2.52 19.76
C ASN A 516 1.99 1.46 19.60
N ARG A 517 1.73 0.42 18.81
CA ARG A 517 2.66 -0.70 18.57
C ARG A 517 2.80 -1.00 17.08
N ASP A 518 3.89 -1.64 16.67
CA ASP A 518 4.14 -2.00 15.29
C ASP A 518 2.99 -2.82 14.66
N PHE A 519 2.41 -3.77 15.43
CA PHE A 519 1.29 -4.59 14.96
C PHE A 519 -0.09 -4.16 15.51
N SER A 520 -0.16 -2.97 16.08
CA SER A 520 -1.41 -2.30 16.49
C SER A 520 -1.23 -0.78 16.33
N PRO A 521 -1.20 -0.27 15.09
CA PRO A 521 -0.81 1.10 14.75
C PRO A 521 -1.95 2.08 15.00
N ILE A 522 -2.39 2.22 16.25
CA ILE A 522 -3.57 3.01 16.61
C ILE A 522 -3.37 4.51 16.44
N ALA A 523 -2.13 5.02 16.60
CA ALA A 523 -1.84 6.44 16.40
C ALA A 523 -2.08 6.87 14.96
N TYR A 524 -1.77 6.00 13.99
CA TYR A 524 -2.13 6.19 12.59
C TYR A 524 -3.65 6.34 12.39
N TYR A 525 -4.46 5.54 13.09
CA TYR A 525 -5.92 5.65 13.02
C TYR A 525 -6.44 6.96 13.58
N TYR A 526 -5.92 7.41 14.73
CA TYR A 526 -6.30 8.69 15.32
C TYR A 526 -5.93 9.86 14.40
N ASN A 527 -4.77 9.79 13.74
CA ASN A 527 -4.39 10.79 12.74
C ASN A 527 -5.35 10.79 11.54
N THR A 528 -5.83 9.62 11.11
CA THR A 528 -6.85 9.50 10.08
C THR A 528 -8.19 10.12 10.50
N VAL A 529 -8.61 9.96 11.76
CA VAL A 529 -9.82 10.62 12.30
C VAL A 529 -9.66 12.13 12.28
N LEU A 530 -8.50 12.63 12.72
CA LEU A 530 -8.15 14.06 12.66
C LEU A 530 -8.22 14.61 11.24
N TRP A 531 -7.61 13.92 10.29
CA TRP A 531 -7.68 14.28 8.88
C TRP A 531 -9.11 14.31 8.35
N SER A 532 -9.92 13.29 8.68
CA SER A 532 -11.31 13.21 8.24
C SER A 532 -12.18 14.32 8.84
N ALA A 533 -11.91 14.72 10.08
CA ALA A 533 -12.67 15.76 10.79
C ALA A 533 -12.54 17.14 10.14
N GLN A 534 -11.43 17.41 9.46
CA GLN A 534 -11.21 18.66 8.74
C GLN A 534 -12.16 18.85 7.56
N PHE A 535 -12.68 17.74 6.96
CA PHE A 535 -13.49 17.79 5.76
C PHE A 535 -14.99 17.53 6.02
N LYS A 536 -15.34 16.50 6.82
CA LYS A 536 -16.73 16.14 7.12
C LYS A 536 -16.86 15.60 8.55
N PRO A 537 -17.47 16.37 9.46
CA PRO A 537 -17.68 15.96 10.85
C PRO A 537 -18.46 14.64 11.00
N ASP A 538 -19.45 14.39 10.14
CA ASP A 538 -20.29 13.18 10.19
C ASP A 538 -19.48 11.91 9.89
N PHE A 539 -18.55 11.97 8.92
CA PHE A 539 -17.68 10.85 8.61
C PHE A 539 -16.66 10.59 9.74
N ALA A 540 -16.12 11.66 10.34
CA ALA A 540 -15.27 11.53 11.52
C ALA A 540 -16.03 10.93 12.72
N ASN A 541 -17.32 11.32 12.93
CA ASN A 541 -18.17 10.72 13.96
C ASN A 541 -18.40 9.22 13.73
N TRP A 542 -18.59 8.82 12.48
CA TRP A 542 -18.71 7.40 12.12
C TRP A 542 -17.39 6.65 12.43
N LEU A 543 -16.23 7.18 12.03
CA LEU A 543 -14.93 6.60 12.35
C LEU A 543 -14.72 6.49 13.88
N ARG A 544 -15.00 7.55 14.65
CA ARG A 544 -14.91 7.50 16.13
C ARG A 544 -15.78 6.41 16.73
N SER A 545 -17.02 6.27 16.24
CA SER A 545 -17.94 5.22 16.69
C SER A 545 -17.42 3.83 16.33
N ALA A 546 -16.84 3.69 15.14
CA ALA A 546 -16.21 2.47 14.67
C ALA A 546 -14.99 2.07 15.53
N ALA A 547 -14.17 3.05 15.98
CA ALA A 547 -13.04 2.80 16.88
C ALA A 547 -13.47 2.24 18.25
N ARG A 548 -14.68 2.58 18.72
CA ARG A 548 -15.25 2.11 19.97
C ARG A 548 -15.90 0.74 19.88
N ALA A 549 -16.04 0.18 18.67
CA ALA A 549 -16.67 -1.10 18.46
C ALA A 549 -15.89 -2.23 19.17
N ARG A 550 -16.60 -3.14 19.82
CA ARG A 550 -15.99 -4.30 20.46
C ARG A 550 -15.60 -5.33 19.40
N PHE A 551 -14.37 -5.82 19.47
CA PHE A 551 -13.88 -6.85 18.54
C PHE A 551 -14.77 -8.11 18.52
N SER A 552 -15.34 -8.51 19.69
CA SER A 552 -16.25 -9.64 19.78
C SER A 552 -17.52 -9.47 18.92
N ALA A 553 -18.04 -8.25 18.82
CA ALA A 553 -19.19 -7.94 17.94
C ALA A 553 -18.78 -7.99 16.47
N MET A 554 -17.60 -7.45 16.15
CA MET A 554 -17.04 -7.49 14.80
C MET A 554 -16.66 -8.88 14.31
N LEU A 555 -16.35 -9.80 15.21
CA LEU A 555 -16.13 -11.20 14.89
C LEU A 555 -17.46 -11.98 14.84
N GLY A 556 -18.31 -11.78 15.83
CA GLY A 556 -19.52 -12.57 16.02
C GLY A 556 -20.59 -12.32 14.96
N LEU A 557 -20.88 -11.07 14.65
CA LEU A 557 -21.96 -10.73 13.70
C LEU A 557 -21.67 -11.24 12.27
N PRO A 558 -20.52 -10.95 11.64
CA PRO A 558 -20.20 -11.52 10.33
C PRO A 558 -20.17 -13.05 10.35
N LEU A 559 -19.62 -13.67 11.40
CA LEU A 559 -19.58 -15.12 11.50
C LEU A 559 -20.98 -15.73 11.57
N ILE A 560 -21.90 -15.14 12.36
CA ILE A 560 -23.31 -15.58 12.41
C ILE A 560 -23.96 -15.45 11.04
N VAL A 561 -23.77 -14.31 10.35
CA VAL A 561 -24.31 -14.08 9.02
C VAL A 561 -23.76 -15.12 8.03
N LEU A 562 -22.46 -15.33 7.99
CA LEU A 562 -21.82 -16.30 7.08
C LEU A 562 -22.25 -17.73 7.37
N LEU A 563 -22.37 -18.13 8.64
CA LEU A 563 -22.88 -19.46 9.04
C LEU A 563 -24.35 -19.62 8.67
N SER A 564 -25.18 -18.57 8.84
CA SER A 564 -26.59 -18.57 8.44
C SER A 564 -26.73 -18.72 6.93
N VAL A 565 -25.93 -17.96 6.15
CA VAL A 565 -25.87 -18.10 4.68
C VAL A 565 -25.43 -19.52 4.30
N SER A 566 -24.39 -20.07 4.93
CA SER A 566 -23.94 -21.45 4.68
C SER A 566 -25.03 -22.46 5.00
N ALA A 567 -25.79 -22.29 6.10
CA ALA A 567 -26.89 -23.14 6.45
C ALA A 567 -28.01 -23.07 5.41
N LEU A 568 -28.43 -21.86 5.01
CA LEU A 568 -29.44 -21.67 3.95
C LEU A 568 -29.02 -22.32 2.63
N LEU A 569 -27.78 -22.12 2.19
CA LEU A 569 -27.24 -22.72 0.98
C LEU A 569 -27.14 -24.27 1.06
N ALA A 570 -26.93 -24.81 2.26
CA ALA A 570 -26.88 -26.26 2.47
C ALA A 570 -28.25 -26.94 2.31
N PHE A 571 -29.35 -26.20 2.46
CA PHE A 571 -30.73 -26.69 2.27
C PHE A 571 -31.25 -26.47 0.85
N ALA A 572 -30.45 -25.92 -0.08
CA ALA A 572 -30.90 -25.76 -1.47
C ALA A 572 -31.31 -27.12 -2.09
N PRO A 573 -32.46 -27.19 -2.79
CA PRO A 573 -33.09 -28.45 -3.13
C PRO A 573 -32.28 -29.30 -4.13
N ALA A 574 -31.58 -28.67 -5.08
CA ALA A 574 -30.81 -29.38 -6.11
C ALA A 574 -29.32 -29.49 -5.75
N ARG A 575 -28.73 -30.69 -5.88
CA ARG A 575 -27.30 -30.93 -5.65
C ARG A 575 -26.40 -30.00 -6.47
N GLU A 576 -26.75 -29.72 -7.72
CA GLU A 576 -26.00 -28.79 -8.58
C GLU A 576 -26.08 -27.35 -8.09
N ARG A 577 -27.23 -26.89 -7.59
CA ARG A 577 -27.36 -25.55 -6.99
C ARG A 577 -26.48 -25.42 -5.75
N ARG A 578 -26.50 -26.45 -4.87
CA ARG A 578 -25.63 -26.47 -3.68
C ARG A 578 -24.14 -26.40 -4.06
N ALA A 579 -23.71 -27.17 -5.04
CA ALA A 579 -22.33 -27.18 -5.51
C ALA A 579 -21.92 -25.80 -6.08
N ARG A 580 -22.77 -25.18 -6.90
CA ARG A 580 -22.53 -23.83 -7.45
C ARG A 580 -22.47 -22.76 -6.38
N SER A 581 -23.44 -22.76 -5.45
CA SER A 581 -23.46 -21.80 -4.37
C SER A 581 -22.25 -21.97 -3.44
N ALA A 582 -21.84 -23.21 -3.17
CA ALA A 582 -20.64 -23.47 -2.38
C ALA A 582 -19.36 -23.00 -3.08
N ALA A 583 -19.24 -23.22 -4.41
CA ALA A 583 -18.12 -22.73 -5.19
C ALA A 583 -18.05 -21.20 -5.18
N ALA A 584 -19.18 -20.50 -5.45
CA ALA A 584 -19.23 -19.04 -5.44
C ALA A 584 -18.93 -18.47 -4.06
N PHE A 585 -19.52 -19.04 -3.00
CA PHE A 585 -19.30 -18.59 -1.62
C PHE A 585 -17.83 -18.85 -1.18
N SER A 586 -17.26 -20.00 -1.53
CA SER A 586 -15.84 -20.28 -1.30
C SER A 586 -14.95 -19.29 -2.04
N MET A 587 -15.27 -18.90 -3.28
CA MET A 587 -14.47 -17.91 -4.02
C MET A 587 -14.58 -16.51 -3.41
N ALA A 588 -15.76 -16.06 -2.98
CA ALA A 588 -15.90 -14.77 -2.32
C ALA A 588 -15.04 -14.68 -1.03
N THR A 589 -15.07 -15.73 -0.21
CA THR A 589 -14.23 -15.76 1.01
C THR A 589 -12.75 -15.97 0.71
N THR A 590 -12.40 -16.67 -0.37
CA THR A 590 -11.03 -16.78 -0.86
C THR A 590 -10.49 -15.42 -1.28
N GLY A 591 -11.22 -14.68 -2.13
CA GLY A 591 -10.83 -13.33 -2.53
C GLY A 591 -10.62 -12.39 -1.35
N PHE A 592 -11.55 -12.42 -0.37
CA PHE A 592 -11.39 -11.67 0.89
C PHE A 592 -10.10 -12.04 1.63
N THR A 593 -9.82 -13.33 1.76
CA THR A 593 -8.64 -13.81 2.49
C THR A 593 -7.34 -13.54 1.76
N LEU A 594 -7.32 -13.65 0.44
CA LEU A 594 -6.14 -13.35 -0.36
C LEU A 594 -5.76 -11.86 -0.22
N MET A 595 -6.75 -10.97 -0.28
CA MET A 595 -6.53 -9.55 0.01
C MET A 595 -6.07 -9.33 1.45
N ALA A 596 -6.61 -10.08 2.41
CA ALA A 596 -6.16 -10.01 3.79
C ALA A 596 -4.68 -10.41 3.93
N LEU A 597 -4.27 -11.52 3.31
CA LEU A 597 -2.87 -11.98 3.33
C LEU A 597 -1.95 -10.97 2.67
N GLU A 598 -2.34 -10.42 1.52
CA GLU A 598 -1.56 -9.44 0.78
C GLU A 598 -1.40 -8.13 1.57
N ILE A 599 -2.49 -7.56 2.10
CA ILE A 599 -2.46 -6.32 2.87
C ILE A 599 -1.69 -6.50 4.18
N ILE A 600 -1.91 -7.61 4.91
CA ILE A 600 -1.14 -7.92 6.13
C ILE A 600 0.36 -7.99 5.79
N LEU A 601 0.73 -8.66 4.71
CA LEU A 601 2.11 -8.82 4.29
C LEU A 601 2.74 -7.47 3.91
N LEU A 602 2.04 -6.66 3.09
CA LEU A 602 2.52 -5.35 2.65
C LEU A 602 2.67 -4.37 3.83
N LEU A 603 1.65 -4.26 4.69
CA LEU A 603 1.70 -3.35 5.82
C LEU A 603 2.70 -3.82 6.90
N ALA A 604 2.82 -5.12 7.14
CA ALA A 604 3.83 -5.65 8.05
C ALA A 604 5.25 -5.42 7.51
N PHE A 605 5.45 -5.57 6.19
CA PHE A 605 6.72 -5.24 5.55
C PHE A 605 7.06 -3.75 5.74
N GLN A 606 6.10 -2.86 5.51
CA GLN A 606 6.26 -1.41 5.73
C GLN A 606 6.58 -1.09 7.20
N SER A 607 5.88 -1.71 8.13
CA SER A 607 6.08 -1.47 9.57
C SER A 607 7.46 -1.93 10.05
N LEU A 608 8.00 -3.02 9.51
CA LEU A 608 9.28 -3.58 9.96
C LEU A 608 10.48 -3.00 9.21
N TYR A 609 10.40 -2.89 7.87
CA TYR A 609 11.56 -2.59 7.01
C TYR A 609 11.47 -1.24 6.29
N GLY A 610 10.33 -0.55 6.38
CA GLY A 610 10.09 0.71 5.69
C GLY A 610 9.59 0.52 4.25
N PHE A 611 9.34 1.64 3.58
CA PHE A 611 8.72 1.66 2.27
C PHE A 611 9.76 1.68 1.15
N LEU A 612 9.65 0.73 0.23
CA LEU A 612 10.35 0.74 -1.03
C LEU A 612 9.35 0.29 -2.10
N TYR A 613 8.92 1.18 -3.00
CA TYR A 613 7.99 0.84 -4.11
C TYR A 613 8.44 -0.41 -4.87
N ARG A 614 9.76 -0.54 -5.07
CA ARG A 614 10.34 -1.73 -5.69
C ARG A 614 10.05 -3.02 -4.93
N GLN A 615 10.14 -3.01 -3.61
CA GLN A 615 9.89 -4.19 -2.78
C GLN A 615 8.40 -4.58 -2.81
N LEU A 616 7.50 -3.59 -2.78
CA LEU A 616 6.07 -3.84 -2.91
C LEU A 616 5.75 -4.49 -4.26
N ALA A 617 6.31 -3.96 -5.35
CA ALA A 617 6.12 -4.52 -6.68
C ALA A 617 6.66 -5.96 -6.80
N ILE A 618 7.79 -6.27 -6.14
CA ILE A 618 8.33 -7.64 -6.05
C ILE A 618 7.39 -8.57 -5.27
N LEU A 619 6.84 -8.11 -4.14
CA LEU A 619 5.91 -8.90 -3.34
C LEU A 619 4.65 -9.23 -4.14
N ILE A 620 4.07 -8.26 -4.84
CA ILE A 620 2.92 -8.45 -5.74
C ILE A 620 3.29 -9.43 -6.87
N ALA A 621 4.44 -9.26 -7.50
CA ALA A 621 4.89 -10.14 -8.59
C ALA A 621 5.05 -11.59 -8.13
N LEU A 622 5.62 -11.82 -6.95
CA LEU A 622 5.82 -13.16 -6.41
C LEU A 622 4.51 -13.79 -5.90
N PHE A 623 3.59 -12.97 -5.37
CA PHE A 623 2.24 -13.41 -5.08
C PHE A 623 1.55 -13.93 -6.35
N MET A 624 1.63 -13.19 -7.46
CA MET A 624 1.09 -13.61 -8.77
C MET A 624 1.80 -14.84 -9.34
N ALA A 625 3.13 -14.95 -9.17
CA ALA A 625 3.88 -16.15 -9.52
C ALA A 625 3.40 -17.37 -8.72
N GLY A 626 3.15 -17.19 -7.44
CA GLY A 626 2.53 -18.19 -6.58
C GLY A 626 1.16 -18.62 -7.08
N MET A 627 0.31 -17.67 -7.49
CA MET A 627 -1.01 -17.96 -8.06
C MET A 627 -0.90 -18.78 -9.35
N ALA A 628 0.05 -18.48 -10.22
CA ALA A 628 0.29 -19.29 -11.42
C ALA A 628 0.72 -20.73 -11.07
N VAL A 629 1.66 -20.89 -10.15
CA VAL A 629 2.14 -22.19 -9.68
C VAL A 629 1.01 -22.99 -9.03
N GLY A 630 0.22 -22.36 -8.14
CA GLY A 630 -0.94 -22.97 -7.50
C GLY A 630 -1.97 -23.47 -8.52
N SER A 631 -2.30 -22.63 -9.51
CA SER A 631 -3.23 -22.99 -10.59
C SER A 631 -2.72 -24.16 -11.42
N TRP A 632 -1.42 -24.20 -11.71
CA TRP A 632 -0.79 -25.28 -12.44
C TRP A 632 -0.87 -26.62 -11.66
N PHE A 633 -0.59 -26.62 -10.36
CA PHE A 633 -0.73 -27.80 -9.51
C PHE A 633 -2.19 -28.27 -9.45
N SER A 634 -3.15 -27.35 -9.31
CA SER A 634 -4.57 -27.64 -9.30
C SER A 634 -5.03 -28.30 -10.61
N LEU A 635 -4.64 -27.75 -11.76
CA LEU A 635 -4.96 -28.34 -13.09
C LEU A 635 -4.34 -29.71 -13.27
N ARG A 636 -3.07 -29.94 -12.84
CA ARG A 636 -2.43 -31.25 -12.85
C ARG A 636 -3.19 -32.25 -12.00
N ARG A 637 -3.62 -31.86 -10.82
CA ARG A 637 -4.40 -32.73 -9.94
C ARG A 637 -5.74 -33.11 -10.57
N ILE A 638 -6.49 -32.13 -11.10
CA ILE A 638 -7.78 -32.37 -11.75
C ILE A 638 -7.65 -33.37 -12.90
N ARG A 639 -6.52 -33.38 -13.64
CA ARG A 639 -6.26 -34.33 -14.72
C ARG A 639 -5.94 -35.75 -14.24
N ARG A 640 -5.36 -35.89 -13.02
CA ARG A 640 -4.85 -37.20 -12.52
C ARG A 640 -5.80 -37.87 -11.55
N ASP A 641 -6.60 -37.11 -10.82
CA ASP A 641 -7.38 -37.62 -9.69
C ASP A 641 -8.89 -37.49 -9.98
N HIS A 642 -9.60 -38.64 -9.95
CA HIS A 642 -11.06 -38.67 -10.11
C HIS A 642 -11.82 -38.39 -8.82
N ARG A 643 -11.12 -37.98 -7.76
CA ARG A 643 -11.75 -37.60 -6.48
C ARG A 643 -12.60 -36.34 -6.63
N PRO A 644 -13.72 -36.23 -5.87
CA PRO A 644 -14.62 -35.10 -6.00
C PRO A 644 -13.92 -33.77 -5.67
N ALA A 645 -14.04 -32.79 -6.55
CA ALA A 645 -13.47 -31.44 -6.39
C ALA A 645 -13.89 -30.77 -5.06
N SER A 646 -15.07 -31.11 -4.54
CA SER A 646 -15.60 -30.59 -3.26
C SER A 646 -14.69 -30.88 -2.06
N ARG A 647 -14.08 -32.07 -1.98
CA ARG A 647 -13.14 -32.41 -0.90
C ARG A 647 -11.89 -31.54 -0.97
N ALA A 648 -11.38 -31.31 -2.16
CA ALA A 648 -10.20 -30.46 -2.35
C ALA A 648 -10.51 -29.00 -2.01
N VAL A 649 -11.68 -28.48 -2.41
CA VAL A 649 -12.15 -27.14 -2.05
C VAL A 649 -12.25 -27.00 -0.51
N ALA A 650 -12.82 -27.99 0.18
CA ALA A 650 -12.93 -27.96 1.65
C ALA A 650 -11.56 -27.92 2.35
N ILE A 651 -10.60 -28.74 1.88
CA ILE A 651 -9.23 -28.75 2.43
C ILE A 651 -8.53 -27.41 2.18
N THR A 652 -8.63 -26.86 0.97
CA THR A 652 -7.98 -25.59 0.63
C THR A 652 -8.59 -24.43 1.43
N GLN A 653 -9.91 -24.42 1.63
CA GLN A 653 -10.57 -23.42 2.49
C GLN A 653 -10.10 -23.51 3.95
N TRP A 654 -9.89 -24.71 4.45
CA TRP A 654 -9.33 -24.91 5.79
C TRP A 654 -7.89 -24.41 5.89
N LEU A 655 -7.07 -24.66 4.86
CA LEU A 655 -5.71 -24.13 4.78
C LEU A 655 -5.70 -22.59 4.70
N LEU A 656 -6.62 -22.00 3.94
CA LEU A 656 -6.81 -20.55 3.86
C LEU A 656 -7.25 -19.96 5.21
N ALA A 657 -8.08 -20.67 5.98
CA ALA A 657 -8.44 -20.25 7.34
C ALA A 657 -7.21 -20.16 8.26
N LEU A 658 -6.27 -21.07 8.12
CA LEU A 658 -5.05 -21.08 8.93
C LEU A 658 -3.97 -20.12 8.39
N ALA A 659 -4.03 -19.73 7.13
CA ALA A 659 -2.97 -18.98 6.46
C ALA A 659 -2.68 -17.63 7.11
N ALA A 660 -3.70 -16.81 7.44
CA ALA A 660 -3.49 -15.50 8.02
C ALA A 660 -2.92 -15.54 9.46
N PRO A 661 -3.42 -16.38 10.40
CA PRO A 661 -2.78 -16.55 11.70
C PRO A 661 -1.35 -17.09 11.62
N LEU A 662 -1.07 -18.06 10.73
CA LEU A 662 0.28 -18.59 10.54
C LEU A 662 1.22 -17.52 9.94
N LEU A 663 0.75 -16.75 8.97
CA LEU A 663 1.48 -15.62 8.43
C LEU A 663 1.88 -14.64 9.54
N MET A 664 0.93 -14.26 10.40
CA MET A 664 1.19 -13.37 11.52
C MET A 664 2.15 -13.95 12.56
N LEU A 665 2.09 -15.27 12.79
CA LEU A 665 3.05 -15.94 13.67
C LEU A 665 4.47 -15.81 13.11
N VAL A 666 4.67 -16.12 11.83
CA VAL A 666 5.98 -16.00 11.17
C VAL A 666 6.47 -14.53 11.20
N ILE A 667 5.62 -13.57 10.84
CA ILE A 667 5.96 -12.14 10.87
C ILE A 667 6.36 -11.70 12.28
N SER A 668 5.63 -12.14 13.31
CA SER A 668 5.94 -11.81 14.70
C SER A 668 7.26 -12.42 15.20
N LEU A 669 7.66 -13.56 14.65
CA LEU A 669 8.98 -14.16 14.91
C LEU A 669 10.07 -13.37 14.19
N LEU A 670 9.84 -12.97 12.92
CA LEU A 670 10.78 -12.14 12.17
C LEU A 670 11.01 -10.77 12.81
N ALA A 671 9.97 -10.18 13.41
CA ALA A 671 10.08 -8.91 14.13
C ALA A 671 11.00 -8.94 15.36
N ARG A 672 11.32 -10.13 15.87
CA ARG A 672 12.26 -10.31 16.99
C ARG A 672 13.72 -10.43 16.55
N LEU A 673 13.97 -10.53 15.24
CA LEU A 673 15.31 -10.64 14.72
C LEU A 673 16.04 -9.29 14.86
N SER A 674 17.26 -9.33 15.33
CA SER A 674 18.17 -8.19 15.44
C SER A 674 19.44 -8.45 14.63
N GLY A 675 20.10 -7.38 14.18
CA GLY A 675 21.29 -7.44 13.35
C GLY A 675 21.00 -7.31 11.84
N THR A 676 22.00 -6.86 11.10
CA THR A 676 21.87 -6.50 9.67
C THR A 676 21.59 -7.71 8.78
N THR A 677 22.32 -8.80 8.96
CA THR A 677 22.20 -10.01 8.13
C THR A 677 20.85 -10.73 8.30
N PRO A 678 20.35 -11.02 9.52
CA PRO A 678 19.04 -11.64 9.69
C PRO A 678 17.90 -10.79 9.18
N THR A 679 17.93 -9.48 9.40
CA THR A 679 16.88 -8.55 8.93
C THR A 679 16.89 -8.43 7.41
N TRP A 680 18.07 -8.38 6.78
CA TRP A 680 18.17 -8.40 5.33
C TRP A 680 17.63 -9.70 4.73
N LEU A 681 17.98 -10.86 5.29
CA LEU A 681 17.48 -12.16 4.82
C LEU A 681 15.95 -12.26 4.96
N ALA A 682 15.42 -11.78 6.08
CA ALA A 682 13.98 -11.74 6.31
C ALA A 682 13.27 -10.87 5.24
N ALA A 683 13.78 -9.67 4.97
CA ALA A 683 13.18 -8.74 4.00
C ALA A 683 13.31 -9.23 2.55
N GLN A 684 14.49 -9.78 2.15
CA GLN A 684 14.78 -10.11 0.75
C GLN A 684 14.40 -11.54 0.36
N CYS A 685 14.27 -12.47 1.32
CA CYS A 685 13.98 -13.87 1.03
C CYS A 685 12.67 -14.35 1.66
N VAL A 686 12.48 -14.10 2.97
CA VAL A 686 11.33 -14.69 3.68
C VAL A 686 10.02 -14.01 3.31
N PHE A 687 9.94 -12.69 3.31
CA PHE A 687 8.71 -11.97 2.90
C PHE A 687 8.30 -12.29 1.45
N PRO A 688 9.21 -12.28 0.46
CA PRO A 688 8.91 -12.75 -0.88
C PRO A 688 8.41 -14.19 -0.95
N ALA A 689 9.00 -15.09 -0.18
CA ALA A 689 8.55 -16.48 -0.11
C ALA A 689 7.14 -16.61 0.51
N LEU A 690 6.83 -15.82 1.54
CA LEU A 690 5.48 -15.76 2.13
C LEU A 690 4.45 -15.23 1.15
N ALA A 691 4.80 -14.23 0.33
CA ALA A 691 3.95 -13.74 -0.75
C ALA A 691 3.64 -14.85 -1.77
N ALA A 692 4.67 -15.55 -2.23
CA ALA A 692 4.51 -16.67 -3.17
C ALA A 692 3.66 -17.81 -2.58
N LEU A 693 3.88 -18.18 -1.33
CA LEU A 693 3.09 -19.21 -0.63
C LEU A 693 1.62 -18.82 -0.50
N SER A 694 1.34 -17.56 -0.16
CA SER A 694 -0.02 -17.03 -0.10
C SER A 694 -0.70 -17.11 -1.47
N GLY A 695 0.02 -16.72 -2.53
CA GLY A 695 -0.46 -16.85 -3.91
C GLY A 695 -0.73 -18.29 -4.32
N ILE A 696 0.11 -19.27 -3.93
CA ILE A 696 -0.10 -20.69 -4.25
C ILE A 696 -1.44 -21.19 -3.71
N LEU A 697 -1.83 -20.82 -2.50
CA LEU A 697 -3.11 -21.23 -1.91
C LEU A 697 -4.30 -20.68 -2.71
N GLY A 698 -4.26 -19.41 -3.10
CA GLY A 698 -5.32 -18.78 -3.91
C GLY A 698 -5.40 -19.36 -5.31
N GLY A 699 -4.26 -19.46 -5.99
CA GLY A 699 -4.18 -20.02 -7.33
C GLY A 699 -4.61 -21.49 -7.40
N PHE A 700 -4.38 -22.26 -6.35
CA PHE A 700 -4.85 -23.65 -6.27
C PHE A 700 -6.38 -23.74 -6.14
N GLN A 701 -7.03 -22.78 -5.46
CA GLN A 701 -8.46 -22.78 -5.19
C GLN A 701 -9.30 -22.49 -6.44
N PHE A 702 -8.90 -21.53 -7.29
CA PHE A 702 -9.74 -21.07 -8.41
C PHE A 702 -10.10 -22.17 -9.42
N PRO A 703 -9.16 -23.00 -9.94
CA PRO A 703 -9.53 -24.10 -10.84
C PRO A 703 -10.45 -25.13 -10.18
N LEU A 704 -10.24 -25.45 -8.89
CA LEU A 704 -11.10 -26.38 -8.16
C LEU A 704 -12.53 -25.87 -8.04
N ALA A 705 -12.68 -24.58 -7.70
CA ALA A 705 -13.99 -23.94 -7.61
C ALA A 705 -14.67 -23.88 -8.98
N THR A 706 -13.92 -23.61 -10.06
CA THR A 706 -14.42 -23.61 -11.43
C THR A 706 -14.99 -25.00 -11.81
N TYR A 707 -14.30 -26.07 -11.46
CA TYR A 707 -14.80 -27.44 -11.71
C TYR A 707 -16.00 -27.81 -10.82
N LEU A 708 -16.04 -27.35 -9.57
CA LEU A 708 -17.18 -27.55 -8.67
C LEU A 708 -18.43 -26.75 -9.11
N TYR A 709 -18.21 -25.59 -9.70
CA TYR A 709 -19.31 -24.71 -10.19
C TYR A 709 -20.10 -25.33 -11.35
N GLY A 710 -19.51 -26.25 -12.11
CA GLY A 710 -20.18 -27.07 -13.10
C GLY A 710 -20.10 -26.56 -14.55
N SER A 711 -20.57 -27.41 -15.48
CA SER A 711 -20.39 -27.25 -16.93
C SER A 711 -21.38 -26.30 -17.62
N SER A 712 -22.27 -25.63 -16.88
CA SER A 712 -23.33 -24.81 -17.46
C SER A 712 -22.80 -23.54 -18.15
N GLY A 713 -22.22 -23.73 -19.35
CA GLY A 713 -21.90 -22.69 -20.34
C GLY A 713 -20.94 -21.57 -19.83
N GLY A 714 -20.03 -21.12 -20.65
CA GLY A 714 -19.02 -20.08 -20.34
C GLY A 714 -19.58 -18.75 -19.76
N ARG A 715 -20.88 -18.50 -19.91
CA ARG A 715 -21.63 -17.36 -19.33
C ARG A 715 -21.53 -17.27 -17.81
N ARG A 716 -21.52 -18.40 -17.10
CA ARG A 716 -21.58 -18.42 -15.63
C ARG A 716 -20.21 -18.37 -14.98
N LEU A 717 -19.14 -18.69 -15.68
CA LEU A 717 -17.79 -18.71 -15.15
C LEU A 717 -17.24 -17.30 -14.88
N GLY A 718 -17.61 -16.30 -15.69
CA GLY A 718 -17.27 -14.91 -15.41
C GLY A 718 -17.92 -14.37 -14.13
N TRP A 719 -19.10 -14.88 -13.74
CA TRP A 719 -19.69 -14.58 -12.44
C TRP A 719 -18.90 -15.17 -11.28
N LEU A 720 -18.32 -16.37 -11.45
CA LEU A 720 -17.45 -16.97 -10.43
C LEU A 720 -16.19 -16.12 -10.20
N TYR A 721 -15.57 -15.66 -11.29
CA TYR A 721 -14.44 -14.73 -11.22
C TYR A 721 -14.83 -13.40 -10.55
N ALA A 722 -15.99 -12.87 -10.90
CA ALA A 722 -16.49 -11.65 -10.26
C ALA A 722 -16.75 -11.81 -8.76
N THR A 723 -17.22 -12.99 -8.29
CA THR A 723 -17.39 -13.21 -6.84
C THR A 723 -16.07 -13.23 -6.07
N ASP A 724 -15.01 -13.74 -6.67
CA ASP A 724 -13.64 -13.67 -6.13
C ASP A 724 -13.20 -12.21 -5.98
N LEU A 725 -13.31 -11.43 -7.05
CA LEU A 725 -12.95 -10.02 -7.07
C LEU A 725 -13.75 -9.17 -6.09
N LEU A 726 -15.07 -9.41 -5.97
CA LEU A 726 -15.92 -8.69 -5.00
C LEU A 726 -15.57 -9.07 -3.56
N GLY A 727 -15.23 -10.32 -3.30
CA GLY A 727 -14.68 -10.72 -2.01
C GLY A 727 -13.39 -10.00 -1.68
N GLY A 728 -12.47 -9.92 -2.66
CA GLY A 728 -11.24 -9.15 -2.55
C GLY A 728 -11.48 -7.65 -2.34
N CYS A 729 -12.44 -7.06 -3.05
CA CYS A 729 -12.86 -5.66 -2.87
C CYS A 729 -13.28 -5.38 -1.42
N ALA A 730 -14.14 -6.24 -0.84
CA ALA A 730 -14.55 -6.12 0.56
C ALA A 730 -13.36 -6.27 1.51
N GLY A 731 -12.44 -7.21 1.23
CA GLY A 731 -11.20 -7.39 1.96
C GLY A 731 -10.33 -6.14 1.92
N ALA A 732 -10.04 -5.63 0.72
CA ALA A 732 -9.21 -4.46 0.53
C ALA A 732 -9.71 -3.25 1.34
N LEU A 733 -11.00 -2.94 1.23
CA LEU A 733 -11.59 -1.78 1.91
C LEU A 733 -11.63 -1.95 3.43
N LEU A 734 -12.11 -3.11 3.91
CA LEU A 734 -12.29 -3.33 5.35
C LEU A 734 -10.98 -3.47 6.10
N LEU A 735 -9.98 -4.13 5.52
CA LEU A 735 -8.72 -4.37 6.23
C LEU A 735 -7.86 -3.12 6.32
N SER A 736 -7.66 -2.43 5.21
CA SER A 736 -6.78 -1.25 5.18
C SER A 736 -7.38 -0.05 5.92
N ALA A 737 -8.68 0.21 5.72
CA ALA A 737 -9.33 1.40 6.27
C ALA A 737 -9.75 1.25 7.74
N TYR A 738 -9.96 0.01 8.22
CA TYR A 738 -10.62 -0.17 9.51
C TYR A 738 -10.01 -1.28 10.38
N LEU A 739 -9.97 -2.53 9.89
CA LEU A 739 -9.67 -3.67 10.75
C LEU A 739 -8.24 -3.66 11.28
N ILE A 740 -7.25 -3.42 10.44
CA ILE A 740 -5.85 -3.36 10.85
C ILE A 740 -5.56 -2.14 11.73
N PRO A 741 -5.95 -0.90 11.36
CA PRO A 741 -5.69 0.26 12.18
C PRO A 741 -6.34 0.20 13.57
N VAL A 742 -7.58 -0.29 13.67
CA VAL A 742 -8.34 -0.30 14.94
C VAL A 742 -8.04 -1.52 15.80
N PHE A 743 -8.05 -2.72 15.20
CA PHE A 743 -7.93 -3.97 15.97
C PHE A 743 -6.54 -4.59 15.93
N GLY A 744 -5.67 -4.08 15.07
CA GLY A 744 -4.33 -4.61 14.85
C GLY A 744 -4.30 -5.86 13.97
N PHE A 745 -3.10 -6.27 13.62
CA PHE A 745 -2.86 -7.37 12.67
C PHE A 745 -3.35 -8.73 13.17
N TRP A 746 -3.09 -9.06 14.44
CA TRP A 746 -3.45 -10.36 15.01
C TRP A 746 -4.96 -10.62 15.03
N ARG A 747 -5.74 -9.63 15.49
CA ARG A 747 -7.20 -9.75 15.53
C ARG A 747 -7.79 -9.83 14.13
N THR A 748 -7.23 -9.07 13.20
CA THR A 748 -7.62 -9.11 11.79
C THR A 748 -7.31 -10.47 11.14
N ALA A 749 -6.17 -11.08 11.45
CA ALA A 749 -5.83 -12.42 10.98
C ALA A 749 -6.80 -13.48 11.49
N TRP A 750 -7.22 -13.43 12.77
CA TRP A 750 -8.24 -14.31 13.32
C TRP A 750 -9.63 -14.09 12.70
N LEU A 751 -10.00 -12.86 12.40
CA LEU A 751 -11.25 -12.57 11.68
C LEU A 751 -11.22 -13.17 10.28
N SER A 752 -10.11 -13.03 9.55
CA SER A 752 -9.93 -13.66 8.24
C SER A 752 -10.02 -15.20 8.32
N ALA A 753 -9.47 -15.81 9.36
CA ALA A 753 -9.64 -17.25 9.62
C ALA A 753 -11.11 -17.63 9.80
N ALA A 754 -11.85 -16.87 10.62
CA ALA A 754 -13.26 -17.12 10.90
C ALA A 754 -14.15 -17.03 9.66
N VAL A 755 -13.88 -16.10 8.74
CA VAL A 755 -14.60 -15.95 7.48
C VAL A 755 -14.56 -17.24 6.64
N ASN A 756 -13.45 -17.97 6.65
CA ASN A 756 -13.29 -19.21 5.87
C ASN A 756 -13.91 -20.45 6.53
N LEU A 757 -14.29 -20.41 7.80
CA LEU A 757 -14.92 -21.57 8.48
C LEU A 757 -16.28 -21.92 7.86
N ALA A 758 -17.08 -20.90 7.53
CA ALA A 758 -18.43 -21.10 6.99
C ALA A 758 -18.44 -21.85 5.64
N PRO A 759 -17.65 -21.44 4.60
CA PRO A 759 -17.59 -22.19 3.35
C PRO A 759 -16.88 -23.54 3.49
N THR A 760 -15.95 -23.70 4.44
CA THR A 760 -15.33 -25.01 4.76
C THR A 760 -16.39 -26.01 5.19
N LEU A 761 -17.30 -25.62 6.11
CA LEU A 761 -18.39 -26.47 6.56
C LEU A 761 -19.39 -26.79 5.44
N LEU A 762 -19.71 -25.83 4.58
CA LEU A 762 -20.59 -26.02 3.45
C LEU A 762 -19.98 -27.00 2.42
N ALA A 763 -18.71 -26.83 2.06
CA ALA A 763 -18.01 -27.71 1.12
C ALA A 763 -17.86 -29.14 1.71
N ALA A 764 -17.58 -29.28 3.00
CA ALA A 764 -17.49 -30.58 3.68
C ALA A 764 -18.83 -31.32 3.66
N ARG A 765 -19.97 -30.63 3.87
CA ARG A 765 -21.30 -31.24 3.76
C ARG A 765 -21.62 -31.81 2.39
N ILE A 766 -21.11 -31.21 1.31
CA ILE A 766 -21.28 -31.70 -0.06
C ILE A 766 -20.46 -32.99 -0.27
N CYS A 767 -19.32 -33.14 0.45
CA CYS A 767 -18.48 -34.32 0.37
C CYS A 767 -19.08 -35.56 1.03
N PHE A 768 -19.87 -35.36 2.11
CA PHE A 768 -20.51 -36.44 2.87
C PHE A 768 -22.04 -36.36 2.70
N PRO A 769 -22.58 -36.88 1.55
CA PRO A 769 -24.02 -36.94 1.40
C PRO A 769 -24.57 -37.78 2.56
N ARG A 770 -25.57 -37.26 3.27
CA ARG A 770 -26.35 -38.08 4.20
C ARG A 770 -26.73 -39.33 3.44
N ARG A 771 -26.40 -40.51 3.97
CA ARG A 771 -27.02 -41.76 3.53
C ARG A 771 -28.52 -41.51 3.58
N GLU A 772 -29.15 -41.41 2.40
CA GLU A 772 -30.59 -41.50 2.30
C GLU A 772 -30.95 -42.81 2.98
N ARG A 773 -31.62 -42.72 4.11
CA ARG A 773 -32.24 -43.92 4.73
C ARG A 773 -33.27 -44.43 3.72
N PRO A 774 -33.24 -45.70 3.39
CA PRO A 774 -34.20 -46.30 2.46
C PRO A 774 -35.65 -46.08 2.94
#